data_188a5d2d73c32f93ce11bb2c0f20144c
#
_entry.id   188a5d2d73c32f93ce11bb2c0f20144c
#
_cell.length_a   1.000
_cell.length_b   1.000
_cell.length_c   1.000
_cell.angle_alpha   90.00
_cell.angle_beta   90.00
_cell.angle_gamma   90.00
#
_symmetry.space_group_name_H-M   'P 1'
#
loop_
_entity.id
_entity.type
_entity.pdbx_description
1 polymer ?
#
loop_
_entity_poly.entity_id
_entity_poly.type
_entity_poly.pdbx_seq_one_letter_code
_entity_poly.pdbx_strand_id
1 'polypeptide(L)'
;MNRPDSASIHRGVTTLKFTKTDLSGNTGSAVRFSAAGAGANSGLSFSNPNFGDSGHTTAAAMAENYKEFDKSDTSPIIPEIRIRTFSFRVREIILAVVSVVALIGCLVLIAIVATNSKSDENTSSEMSRQKAIRTLCTEASCLKAASYGVSNMNASVNPCDNFHQYACGNYPTLNPLDPDVSQRTIFWNLYYDNEDKLRTLLEATASRTSSWSSEKKLKDFFMSCIDDYGKMKTGGKAFIDKIIQPLGGWDVLNNFNAANFNLQTNLQKTSIDFWTASLFTFRVTTDRYDRTRRVIEVDMSGMGMSWAYFIRDTTQQIRNDYKKFMRTVAQLLAADSGLNLDQNILANKIQTFVDDAFDIEFQLANITANTVPTGDPHNHEKRITLTDLTQQTNNVVDFVSFFQYMFGSSNVNGNTRVILMEDDWIRRMLAMVGSIPDADKARKLSNYIIWVLAHTYVQELSWTYIHANRVFWADVYQFEDFWGTWHHCFWHADHSMPDALGSLFAKQHFKDKNKEKAEEIVRYIKQALIDSVDSNKFMDDTTKQRAKAKLTASTDKMGYPDIYMNDADIDNIYQQININRSDYFQNLLNLNLFDKQDWTRRLTTGEDRSRWLYNSYDTTMTFYNSWNQLLVPAGMLQFPVYEWTLPHYYNFGSMGGLMGHYLVHAIDNWGGSYNENGVYGKWYTNASTENYKKVEQCFSVAYDNKTMGPYKVVGQSAPQSVLVNGRRFAWEGLAETSGIRIAYKAYKKWIADNGEEKPTPTPHYTNDQSFFLAFAQTNCFTRTDALSYYYAQVQRLPEDVRTNTALSLLDEFTQAFNCPAGSAMNSVKKCDTF
;
A
#
# COMPACT_ATOMS: atom_id res chain seq x y z
N MET A 1 4.79 36.03 -39.54
CA MET A 1 5.64 37.22 -39.27
C MET A 1 5.93 37.27 -37.79
N ASN A 2 7.20 37.19 -37.48
CA ASN A 2 7.90 37.51 -36.20
C ASN A 2 7.49 36.77 -34.91
N ARG A 3 8.32 35.78 -34.60
CA ARG A 3 8.63 35.34 -33.23
C ARG A 3 9.47 36.41 -32.53
N PRO A 4 9.39 36.54 -31.21
CA PRO A 4 10.54 36.95 -30.42
C PRO A 4 11.11 35.82 -29.57
N ASP A 5 12.36 35.94 -29.33
CA ASP A 5 13.37 35.00 -28.89
C ASP A 5 13.21 34.46 -27.47
N SER A 6 13.77 33.26 -27.34
CA SER A 6 14.05 32.53 -26.12
C SER A 6 14.95 33.34 -25.16
N ALA A 7 14.42 33.66 -23.98
CA ALA A 7 15.24 34.13 -22.85
C ALA A 7 15.67 32.90 -22.02
N SER A 8 16.96 32.66 -21.98
CA SER A 8 17.64 31.71 -21.16
C SER A 8 17.49 32.06 -19.68
N ILE A 9 16.80 31.22 -18.92
CA ILE A 9 16.74 31.34 -17.45
C ILE A 9 17.98 30.66 -16.88
N HIS A 10 18.93 31.45 -16.45
CA HIS A 10 20.00 31.04 -15.55
C HIS A 10 19.41 30.68 -14.19
N ARG A 11 19.42 29.41 -13.84
CA ARG A 11 19.20 28.97 -12.45
C ARG A 11 20.46 29.31 -11.65
N GLY A 12 20.41 30.42 -10.95
CA GLY A 12 21.38 30.77 -9.90
C GLY A 12 21.09 29.90 -8.68
N VAL A 13 22.06 29.07 -8.29
CA VAL A 13 22.05 28.40 -7.01
C VAL A 13 22.30 29.43 -5.92
N THR A 14 21.27 29.81 -5.18
CA THR A 14 21.40 30.67 -4.01
C THR A 14 21.82 29.81 -2.83
N THR A 15 23.06 29.94 -2.42
CA THR A 15 23.57 29.31 -1.19
C THR A 15 23.01 30.09 -0.01
N LEU A 16 22.01 29.52 0.70
CA LEU A 16 21.55 30.04 1.98
C LEU A 16 22.59 29.65 3.05
N LYS A 17 23.43 30.64 3.42
CA LYS A 17 24.21 30.57 4.66
C LYS A 17 23.29 30.85 5.83
N PHE A 18 22.98 29.86 6.61
CA PHE A 18 22.38 30.07 7.94
C PHE A 18 23.50 30.51 8.90
N THR A 19 23.47 31.73 9.30
CA THR A 19 24.23 32.22 10.47
C THR A 19 23.49 31.75 11.73
N LYS A 20 24.19 31.00 12.56
CA LYS A 20 23.79 30.69 13.93
C LYS A 20 23.66 32.01 14.71
N THR A 21 22.44 32.32 15.12
CA THR A 21 22.23 33.22 16.25
C THR A 21 21.96 32.38 17.47
N ASP A 22 22.86 32.48 18.42
CA ASP A 22 22.73 31.79 19.70
C ASP A 22 21.50 32.29 20.48
N LEU A 23 20.60 31.41 20.75
CA LEU A 23 19.73 31.47 21.91
C LEU A 23 20.09 30.29 22.80
N SER A 24 20.75 30.59 23.87
CA SER A 24 21.27 29.73 24.92
C SER A 24 20.15 28.86 25.53
N GLY A 25 20.37 27.56 25.52
CA GLY A 25 19.61 26.63 26.35
C GLY A 25 19.36 25.26 25.71
N ASN A 26 20.34 24.39 25.88
CA ASN A 26 20.28 22.93 25.74
C ASN A 26 20.24 22.30 24.36
N THR A 27 21.30 21.61 24.15
CA THR A 27 21.67 20.73 23.04
C THR A 27 20.67 19.62 22.76
N GLY A 28 20.23 19.53 21.53
CA GLY A 28 19.58 18.34 20.96
C GLY A 28 20.06 18.12 19.53
N SER A 29 20.58 16.98 19.28
CA SER A 29 21.18 16.55 18.01
C SER A 29 20.18 16.51 16.88
N ALA A 30 20.64 16.85 15.69
CA ALA A 30 19.89 16.74 14.45
C ALA A 30 19.78 15.30 13.97
N VAL A 31 18.67 14.97 13.42
CA VAL A 31 18.17 13.64 13.20
C VAL A 31 17.69 13.45 11.76
N ARG A 32 17.84 12.26 11.17
CA ARG A 32 17.46 11.86 9.80
C ARG A 32 16.46 10.72 9.78
N PHE A 33 15.72 10.56 8.78
CA PHE A 33 14.39 10.02 8.59
C PHE A 33 14.23 8.91 7.58
N SER A 34 13.26 8.01 7.73
CA SER A 34 12.65 7.29 6.63
C SER A 34 11.31 6.61 6.97
N ALA A 35 10.46 6.53 5.96
CA ALA A 35 9.07 6.20 6.06
C ALA A 35 8.78 4.70 6.02
N ALA A 36 7.93 4.26 6.92
CA ALA A 36 7.01 3.17 6.63
C ALA A 36 5.69 3.54 7.31
N GLY A 37 4.71 3.87 6.48
CA GLY A 37 3.42 4.33 6.94
C GLY A 37 2.75 3.33 7.86
N ALA A 38 2.43 3.80 9.03
CA ALA A 38 1.33 3.25 9.81
C ALA A 38 0.34 4.38 9.96
N GLY A 39 -0.74 4.26 9.20
CA GLY A 39 -1.77 5.27 9.19
C GLY A 39 -2.34 5.49 10.57
N ALA A 40 -2.47 6.76 10.92
CA ALA A 40 -3.44 7.16 11.89
C ALA A 40 -4.81 6.65 11.45
N ASN A 41 -5.58 6.15 12.38
CA ASN A 41 -6.94 5.67 12.19
C ASN A 41 -7.84 6.78 11.65
N SER A 42 -7.81 7.01 10.36
CA SER A 42 -9.00 7.48 9.66
C SER A 42 -9.70 6.23 9.13
N GLY A 43 -10.93 5.98 9.54
CA GLY A 43 -11.70 4.74 9.38
C GLY A 43 -11.87 4.15 7.98
N LEU A 44 -10.80 4.04 7.26
CA LEU A 44 -10.68 3.31 6.02
C LEU A 44 -9.64 2.21 6.24
N SER A 45 -10.10 1.11 6.84
CA SER A 45 -9.30 -0.09 6.83
C SER A 45 -9.21 -0.57 5.38
N PHE A 46 -8.12 -0.27 4.72
CA PHE A 46 -7.71 -1.07 3.59
C PHE A 46 -7.27 -2.42 4.13
N SER A 47 -8.21 -3.30 4.35
CA SER A 47 -7.89 -4.70 4.41
C SER A 47 -7.49 -5.12 3.00
N ASN A 48 -6.20 -5.00 2.70
CA ASN A 48 -5.62 -5.83 1.66
C ASN A 48 -5.88 -7.27 2.11
N PRO A 49 -6.73 -8.04 1.43
CA PRO A 49 -7.04 -9.41 1.84
C PRO A 49 -5.81 -10.32 1.83
N ASN A 50 -4.69 -9.85 1.31
CA ASN A 50 -3.40 -10.54 1.32
C ASN A 50 -2.51 -10.17 2.51
N PHE A 51 -2.92 -9.24 3.38
CA PHE A 51 -2.21 -8.91 4.60
C PHE A 51 -3.06 -9.35 5.79
N GLY A 52 -2.93 -10.61 6.15
CA GLY A 52 -3.48 -11.12 7.39
C GLY A 52 -2.92 -10.30 8.56
N ASP A 53 -3.81 -9.64 9.24
CA ASP A 53 -3.58 -8.88 10.46
C ASP A 53 -3.19 -9.84 11.60
N SER A 54 -1.90 -10.14 11.72
CA SER A 54 -1.34 -10.94 12.82
C SER A 54 0.11 -10.57 13.11
N GLY A 55 0.41 -9.28 13.12
CA GLY A 55 1.77 -8.77 13.29
C GLY A 55 2.00 -7.90 14.52
N HIS A 56 1.28 -8.10 15.61
CA HIS A 56 1.41 -7.22 16.78
C HIS A 56 2.31 -7.73 17.91
N THR A 57 3.25 -8.65 17.67
CA THR A 57 3.99 -9.23 18.80
C THR A 57 5.49 -8.93 18.88
N THR A 58 6.10 -8.14 18.02
CA THR A 58 7.57 -8.07 17.97
C THR A 58 8.24 -6.69 18.01
N ALA A 59 7.51 -5.59 17.96
CA ALA A 59 8.13 -4.26 18.08
C ALA A 59 8.74 -4.01 19.48
N ALA A 60 8.23 -4.67 20.50
CA ALA A 60 8.71 -4.51 21.87
C ALA A 60 10.10 -5.12 22.12
N ALA A 61 10.49 -6.16 21.36
CA ALA A 61 11.80 -6.81 21.55
C ALA A 61 12.98 -6.01 20.97
N MET A 62 12.70 -5.04 20.09
CA MET A 62 13.75 -4.20 19.50
C MET A 62 14.09 -2.96 20.34
N ALA A 63 13.19 -2.54 21.24
CA ALA A 63 13.39 -1.35 22.05
C ALA A 63 14.41 -1.54 23.21
N GLU A 64 14.65 -2.76 23.65
CA GLU A 64 15.58 -3.00 24.76
C GLU A 64 17.05 -2.92 24.39
N ASN A 65 17.42 -3.03 23.13
CA ASN A 65 18.82 -3.10 22.71
C ASN A 65 19.48 -1.76 22.33
N TYR A 66 18.73 -0.64 22.39
CA TYR A 66 19.28 0.67 22.02
C TYR A 66 19.79 1.52 23.20
N LYS A 67 19.73 1.03 24.43
CA LYS A 67 20.06 1.83 25.63
C LYS A 67 21.55 1.90 26.04
N GLU A 68 22.46 1.27 25.31
CA GLU A 68 23.85 1.17 25.80
C GLU A 68 24.94 1.87 24.97
N PHE A 69 24.59 2.85 24.14
CA PHE A 69 25.58 3.63 23.38
C PHE A 69 25.45 5.14 23.60
N ASP A 70 25.48 5.55 24.87
CA ASP A 70 25.79 6.94 25.19
C ASP A 70 26.81 6.99 26.32
N LYS A 71 28.05 7.07 25.94
CA LYS A 71 29.21 7.68 26.64
C LYS A 71 30.52 7.22 26.06
N SER A 72 31.09 7.95 25.13
CA SER A 72 32.46 8.44 25.20
C SER A 72 32.93 9.08 23.89
N ASP A 73 33.28 10.31 24.02
CA ASP A 73 34.40 10.99 23.42
C ASP A 73 34.41 11.44 21.93
N THR A 74 34.40 12.75 21.87
CA THR A 74 35.21 13.66 21.05
C THR A 74 34.98 13.81 19.57
N SER A 75 34.51 15.01 19.27
CA SER A 75 34.82 15.89 18.12
C SER A 75 34.61 15.38 16.70
N PRO A 76 33.71 15.99 15.97
CA PRO A 76 33.54 15.71 14.56
C PRO A 76 34.54 16.51 13.71
N ILE A 77 35.40 15.81 13.01
CA ILE A 77 36.04 16.36 11.81
C ILE A 77 35.03 16.22 10.68
N ILE A 78 34.41 17.32 10.33
CA ILE A 78 33.59 17.41 9.12
C ILE A 78 34.52 17.52 7.93
N PRO A 79 34.59 16.59 7.01
CA PRO A 79 35.23 16.83 5.72
C PRO A 79 34.31 17.77 4.91
N GLU A 80 34.81 18.96 4.62
CA GLU A 80 34.21 19.82 3.58
C GLU A 80 34.12 19.05 2.26
N ILE A 81 32.96 18.64 1.88
CA ILE A 81 32.72 18.14 0.53
C ILE A 81 32.69 19.36 -0.38
N ARG A 82 33.86 19.68 -0.96
CA ARG A 82 33.92 20.58 -2.11
C ARG A 82 33.28 19.91 -3.30
N ILE A 83 32.03 20.24 -3.55
CA ILE A 83 31.38 19.94 -4.83
C ILE A 83 32.07 20.80 -5.88
N ARG A 84 32.96 20.18 -6.64
CA ARG A 84 33.50 20.82 -7.87
C ARG A 84 32.36 20.90 -8.87
N THR A 85 31.85 22.07 -9.09
CA THR A 85 31.03 22.39 -10.26
C THR A 85 31.89 22.24 -11.51
N PHE A 86 31.83 21.08 -12.13
CA PHE A 86 32.29 20.94 -13.50
C PHE A 86 31.32 21.68 -14.40
N SER A 87 31.78 22.70 -15.12
CA SER A 87 30.95 23.41 -16.08
C SER A 87 30.42 22.40 -17.13
N PHE A 88 29.19 22.55 -17.52
CA PHE A 88 28.50 21.69 -18.49
C PHE A 88 29.31 21.50 -19.79
N ARG A 89 30.04 22.51 -20.21
CA ARG A 89 30.91 22.50 -21.40
C ARG A 89 32.10 21.54 -21.32
N VAL A 90 32.70 21.36 -20.14
CA VAL A 90 33.80 20.40 -19.95
C VAL A 90 33.32 18.97 -20.08
N ARG A 91 32.13 18.68 -19.57
CA ARG A 91 31.49 17.34 -19.66
C ARG A 91 31.13 16.99 -21.10
N GLU A 92 30.65 17.96 -21.88
CA GLU A 92 30.34 17.73 -23.31
C GLU A 92 31.65 17.57 -24.13
N ILE A 93 32.70 18.29 -23.81
CA ILE A 93 34.01 18.12 -24.48
C ILE A 93 34.60 16.76 -24.12
N ILE A 94 34.52 16.31 -22.87
CA ILE A 94 35.01 14.99 -22.48
C ILE A 94 34.20 13.91 -23.17
N LEU A 95 32.88 14.02 -23.21
CA LEU A 95 32.00 13.05 -23.92
C LEU A 95 32.30 13.07 -25.43
N ALA A 96 32.50 14.20 -26.03
CA ALA A 96 32.89 14.29 -27.44
C ALA A 96 34.26 13.67 -27.70
N VAL A 97 35.24 13.91 -26.84
CA VAL A 97 36.58 13.30 -26.95
C VAL A 97 36.52 11.79 -26.75
N VAL A 98 35.78 11.32 -25.77
CA VAL A 98 35.58 9.90 -25.52
C VAL A 98 34.88 9.24 -26.71
N SER A 99 33.87 9.90 -27.28
CA SER A 99 33.15 9.41 -28.46
C SER A 99 34.05 9.36 -29.70
N VAL A 100 34.92 10.38 -29.89
CA VAL A 100 35.88 10.39 -31.01
C VAL A 100 36.95 9.30 -30.84
N VAL A 101 37.46 9.12 -29.61
CA VAL A 101 38.41 8.03 -29.31
C VAL A 101 37.78 6.66 -29.46
N ALA A 102 36.54 6.51 -29.07
CA ALA A 102 35.77 5.26 -29.27
C ALA A 102 35.53 5.00 -30.79
N LEU A 103 35.21 6.04 -31.54
CA LEU A 103 35.06 5.95 -33.02
C LEU A 103 36.37 5.61 -33.72
N ILE A 104 37.47 6.20 -33.31
CA ILE A 104 38.81 5.87 -33.85
C ILE A 104 39.20 4.44 -33.45
N GLY A 105 38.90 4.02 -32.23
CA GLY A 105 39.11 2.65 -31.76
C GLY A 105 38.29 1.65 -32.57
N CYS A 106 37.03 1.95 -32.87
CA CYS A 106 36.18 1.16 -33.74
C CYS A 106 36.71 1.10 -35.21
N LEU A 107 37.18 2.22 -35.73
CA LEU A 107 37.74 2.26 -37.09
C LEU A 107 39.06 1.48 -37.20
N VAL A 108 39.89 1.55 -36.17
CA VAL A 108 41.14 0.75 -36.10
C VAL A 108 40.81 -0.74 -35.96
N LEU A 109 39.82 -1.10 -35.16
CA LEU A 109 39.35 -2.49 -35.05
C LEU A 109 38.76 -3.00 -36.37
N ILE A 110 37.99 -2.16 -37.07
CA ILE A 110 37.44 -2.49 -38.39
C ILE A 110 38.57 -2.67 -39.40
N ALA A 111 39.61 -1.81 -39.36
CA ALA A 111 40.77 -1.95 -40.23
C ALA A 111 41.61 -3.21 -39.95
N ILE A 112 41.79 -3.56 -38.69
CA ILE A 112 42.47 -4.79 -38.25
C ILE A 112 41.66 -6.04 -38.66
N VAL A 113 40.34 -6.01 -38.56
CA VAL A 113 39.48 -7.10 -39.00
C VAL A 113 39.47 -7.22 -40.54
N ALA A 114 39.54 -6.11 -41.25
CA ALA A 114 39.59 -6.11 -42.75
C ALA A 114 40.94 -6.57 -43.28
N THR A 115 42.04 -6.43 -42.55
CA THR A 115 43.38 -6.88 -43.01
C THR A 115 43.70 -8.35 -42.66
N ASN A 116 42.94 -8.97 -41.74
CA ASN A 116 43.11 -10.39 -41.36
C ASN A 116 42.20 -11.39 -42.14
N SER A 117 41.44 -10.95 -43.12
CA SER A 117 40.60 -11.83 -43.90
C SER A 117 41.35 -12.51 -45.04
N LYS A 118 42.10 -13.52 -44.73
CA LYS A 118 42.54 -14.56 -45.72
C LYS A 118 42.41 -15.93 -45.03
N SER A 119 41.27 -16.51 -45.12
CA SER A 119 41.01 -17.95 -45.24
C SER A 119 39.49 -18.22 -45.28
N ASP A 120 39.08 -19.14 -46.13
CA ASP A 120 37.69 -19.48 -46.49
C ASP A 120 36.88 -20.14 -45.37
N GLU A 121 37.36 -20.27 -44.16
CA GLU A 121 36.64 -20.77 -42.98
C GLU A 121 35.82 -19.66 -42.23
N ASN A 122 36.11 -18.37 -42.46
CA ASN A 122 35.40 -17.26 -41.77
C ASN A 122 34.05 -16.90 -42.40
N THR A 123 33.85 -17.23 -43.69
CA THR A 123 32.60 -16.88 -44.39
C THR A 123 31.39 -17.71 -43.91
N SER A 124 31.59 -18.96 -43.50
CA SER A 124 30.47 -19.80 -43.00
C SER A 124 30.08 -19.40 -41.56
N SER A 125 31.04 -19.00 -40.73
CA SER A 125 30.77 -18.53 -39.35
C SER A 125 30.13 -17.16 -39.36
N GLU A 126 30.54 -16.26 -40.24
CA GLU A 126 29.98 -14.92 -40.38
C GLU A 126 28.56 -14.96 -40.96
N MET A 127 28.31 -15.82 -41.95
CA MET A 127 26.99 -16.05 -42.52
C MET A 127 26.06 -16.74 -41.51
N SER A 128 26.55 -17.63 -40.66
CA SER A 128 25.83 -18.23 -39.54
C SER A 128 25.52 -17.19 -38.47
N ARG A 129 26.47 -16.32 -38.17
CA ARG A 129 26.31 -15.22 -37.18
C ARG A 129 25.35 -14.15 -37.72
N GLN A 130 25.41 -13.76 -38.97
CA GLN A 130 24.45 -12.85 -39.60
C GLN A 130 23.05 -13.45 -39.70
N LYS A 131 22.95 -14.76 -39.98
CA LYS A 131 21.68 -15.48 -39.97
C LYS A 131 21.12 -15.59 -38.58
N ALA A 132 21.95 -15.79 -37.56
CA ALA A 132 21.55 -15.77 -36.14
C ALA A 132 21.06 -14.37 -35.72
N ILE A 133 21.75 -13.29 -36.09
CA ILE A 133 21.36 -11.90 -35.82
C ILE A 133 20.03 -11.56 -36.50
N ARG A 134 19.79 -12.04 -37.73
CA ARG A 134 18.52 -11.84 -38.46
C ARG A 134 17.34 -12.60 -37.85
N THR A 135 17.61 -13.59 -36.99
CA THR A 135 16.57 -14.37 -36.28
C THR A 135 16.25 -13.80 -34.90
N LEU A 136 17.01 -12.84 -34.38
CA LEU A 136 16.76 -12.20 -33.10
C LEU A 136 15.79 -11.02 -33.25
N CYS A 137 15.06 -10.73 -32.18
CA CYS A 137 14.28 -9.51 -32.07
C CYS A 137 15.21 -8.33 -31.73
N THR A 138 15.30 -7.35 -32.62
CA THR A 138 16.15 -6.15 -32.48
C THR A 138 15.34 -4.87 -32.35
N GLU A 139 14.04 -4.99 -32.10
CA GLU A 139 13.17 -3.85 -31.80
C GLU A 139 13.55 -3.22 -30.45
N ALA A 140 13.25 -1.93 -30.28
CA ALA A 140 13.61 -1.19 -29.07
C ALA A 140 13.06 -1.84 -27.78
N SER A 141 11.85 -2.38 -27.84
CA SER A 141 11.22 -3.11 -26.73
C SER A 141 11.95 -4.40 -26.37
N CYS A 142 12.39 -5.17 -27.38
CA CYS A 142 13.16 -6.39 -27.16
C CYS A 142 14.54 -6.08 -26.55
N LEU A 143 15.20 -4.99 -27.01
CA LEU A 143 16.48 -4.53 -26.46
C LEU A 143 16.30 -4.05 -25.02
N LYS A 144 15.21 -3.35 -24.73
CA LYS A 144 14.85 -2.89 -23.38
C LYS A 144 14.66 -4.09 -22.43
N ALA A 145 13.87 -5.08 -22.83
CA ALA A 145 13.65 -6.30 -22.05
C ALA A 145 14.96 -7.09 -21.83
N ALA A 146 15.78 -7.25 -22.89
CA ALA A 146 17.06 -7.93 -22.81
C ALA A 146 18.03 -7.22 -21.85
N SER A 147 18.18 -5.91 -21.99
CA SER A 147 19.05 -5.10 -21.14
C SER A 147 18.63 -5.20 -19.67
N TYR A 148 17.36 -5.02 -19.40
CA TYR A 148 16.81 -5.13 -18.04
C TYR A 148 17.05 -6.53 -17.46
N GLY A 149 16.72 -7.57 -18.25
CA GLY A 149 16.90 -8.96 -17.83
C GLY A 149 18.34 -9.27 -17.44
N VAL A 150 19.27 -8.99 -18.33
CA VAL A 150 20.71 -9.30 -18.14
C VAL A 150 21.32 -8.46 -17.01
N SER A 151 20.95 -7.19 -16.87
CA SER A 151 21.52 -6.31 -15.85
C SER A 151 21.20 -6.77 -14.42
N ASN A 152 20.00 -7.28 -14.19
CA ASN A 152 19.57 -7.75 -12.88
C ASN A 152 20.12 -9.14 -12.51
N MET A 153 20.55 -9.91 -13.49
CA MET A 153 20.98 -11.29 -13.30
C MET A 153 22.37 -11.39 -12.67
N ASN A 154 22.58 -12.46 -11.91
CA ASN A 154 23.89 -12.94 -11.54
C ASN A 154 24.17 -14.27 -12.25
N ALA A 155 24.80 -14.20 -13.40
CA ALA A 155 25.10 -15.37 -14.23
C ALA A 155 26.12 -16.34 -13.62
N SER A 156 26.79 -16.00 -12.51
CA SER A 156 27.69 -16.90 -11.80
C SER A 156 26.94 -17.93 -10.92
N VAL A 157 25.65 -17.71 -10.66
CA VAL A 157 24.80 -18.63 -9.91
C VAL A 157 24.22 -19.68 -10.86
N ASN A 158 24.20 -20.94 -10.42
CA ASN A 158 23.51 -21.99 -11.18
C ASN A 158 21.98 -21.83 -11.03
N PRO A 159 21.23 -21.69 -12.13
CA PRO A 159 19.76 -21.53 -12.10
C PRO A 159 19.04 -22.73 -11.45
N CYS A 160 19.67 -23.90 -11.40
CA CYS A 160 19.10 -25.09 -10.76
C CYS A 160 19.38 -25.20 -9.25
N ASP A 161 20.18 -24.29 -8.70
CA ASP A 161 20.47 -24.23 -7.27
C ASP A 161 19.69 -23.12 -6.58
N ASN A 162 19.65 -21.90 -7.16
CA ASN A 162 18.92 -20.75 -6.65
C ASN A 162 18.52 -19.82 -7.78
N PHE A 163 17.30 -20.01 -8.28
CA PHE A 163 16.83 -19.27 -9.46
C PHE A 163 16.57 -17.78 -9.16
N HIS A 164 16.08 -17.45 -7.96
CA HIS A 164 15.89 -16.05 -7.60
C HIS A 164 17.23 -15.31 -7.59
N GLN A 165 18.26 -15.88 -6.96
CA GLN A 165 19.59 -15.27 -6.94
C GLN A 165 20.21 -15.19 -8.35
N TYR A 166 19.94 -16.17 -9.21
CA TYR A 166 20.33 -16.12 -10.61
C TYR A 166 19.65 -14.96 -11.35
N ALA A 167 18.34 -14.79 -11.19
CA ALA A 167 17.53 -13.80 -11.88
C ALA A 167 17.68 -12.38 -11.33
N CYS A 168 17.90 -12.23 -10.01
CA CYS A 168 17.85 -10.97 -9.27
C CYS A 168 19.15 -10.59 -8.56
N GLY A 169 20.21 -11.39 -8.70
CA GLY A 169 21.40 -11.25 -7.85
C GLY A 169 22.14 -9.90 -7.97
N ASN A 170 22.01 -9.20 -9.07
CA ASN A 170 22.55 -7.85 -9.27
C ASN A 170 21.56 -6.72 -8.95
N TYR A 171 20.28 -7.05 -8.74
CA TYR A 171 19.25 -6.04 -8.49
C TYR A 171 19.58 -5.15 -7.29
N PRO A 172 20.09 -5.65 -6.13
CA PRO A 172 20.45 -4.81 -4.99
C PRO A 172 21.56 -3.80 -5.29
N THR A 173 22.49 -4.15 -6.19
CA THR A 173 23.56 -3.22 -6.61
C THR A 173 23.03 -2.11 -7.51
N LEU A 174 22.04 -2.41 -8.35
CA LEU A 174 21.41 -1.45 -9.26
C LEU A 174 20.35 -0.60 -8.58
N ASN A 175 19.78 -1.10 -7.49
CA ASN A 175 18.73 -0.46 -6.72
C ASN A 175 19.14 -0.39 -5.23
N PRO A 176 20.20 0.38 -4.90
CA PRO A 176 20.62 0.55 -3.51
C PRO A 176 19.52 1.27 -2.72
N LEU A 177 19.52 1.03 -1.41
CA LEU A 177 18.63 1.75 -0.52
C LEU A 177 19.18 3.14 -0.25
N ASP A 178 18.33 4.15 -0.42
CA ASP A 178 18.60 5.46 0.14
C ASP A 178 18.49 5.39 1.68
N PRO A 179 19.16 6.30 2.42
CA PRO A 179 19.16 6.26 3.88
C PRO A 179 17.76 6.28 4.51
N ASP A 180 16.80 6.79 3.78
CA ASP A 180 15.40 6.95 4.15
C ASP A 180 14.47 5.89 3.55
N VAL A 181 14.98 4.88 2.86
CA VAL A 181 14.19 3.82 2.23
C VAL A 181 14.60 2.47 2.78
N SER A 182 13.67 1.77 3.42
CA SER A 182 13.92 0.45 4.01
C SER A 182 13.82 -0.71 3.01
N GLN A 183 13.20 -0.50 1.85
CA GLN A 183 13.11 -1.49 0.78
C GLN A 183 12.88 -0.85 -0.59
N ARG A 184 13.42 -1.54 -1.62
CA ARG A 184 13.10 -1.32 -3.02
C ARG A 184 12.69 -2.64 -3.63
N THR A 185 11.44 -2.75 -4.06
CA THR A 185 10.91 -3.84 -4.87
C THR A 185 10.44 -3.28 -6.20
N ILE A 186 10.14 -4.13 -7.16
CA ILE A 186 9.61 -3.69 -8.45
C ILE A 186 8.34 -2.86 -8.27
N PHE A 187 7.42 -3.31 -7.39
CA PHE A 187 6.14 -2.63 -7.16
C PHE A 187 6.29 -1.32 -6.39
N TRP A 188 7.21 -1.25 -5.42
CA TRP A 188 7.50 0.01 -4.71
C TRP A 188 8.17 1.03 -5.62
N ASN A 189 9.08 0.60 -6.51
CA ASN A 189 9.67 1.51 -7.48
C ASN A 189 8.61 2.08 -8.44
N LEU A 190 7.70 1.23 -8.94
CA LEU A 190 6.56 1.70 -9.75
C LEU A 190 5.65 2.66 -8.98
N TYR A 191 5.42 2.40 -7.70
CA TYR A 191 4.61 3.27 -6.84
C TYR A 191 5.23 4.66 -6.72
N TYR A 192 6.52 4.75 -6.36
CA TYR A 192 7.24 6.02 -6.29
C TYR A 192 7.29 6.75 -7.64
N ASP A 193 7.53 6.03 -8.73
CA ASP A 193 7.50 6.60 -10.09
C ASP A 193 6.11 7.17 -10.44
N ASN A 194 5.04 6.52 -10.00
CA ASN A 194 3.68 7.02 -10.20
C ASN A 194 3.39 8.24 -9.33
N GLU A 195 3.83 8.24 -8.08
CA GLU A 195 3.72 9.42 -7.20
C GLU A 195 4.46 10.63 -7.78
N ASP A 196 5.69 10.48 -8.28
CA ASP A 196 6.46 11.56 -8.91
C ASP A 196 5.77 12.11 -10.17
N LYS A 197 5.18 11.24 -11.00
CA LYS A 197 4.36 11.64 -12.14
C LYS A 197 3.14 12.44 -11.69
N LEU A 198 2.44 11.96 -10.68
CA LEU A 198 1.24 12.60 -10.13
C LEU A 198 1.58 13.92 -9.43
N ARG A 199 2.67 13.99 -8.67
CA ARG A 199 3.19 15.23 -8.10
C ARG A 199 3.42 16.29 -9.17
N THR A 200 4.09 15.91 -10.27
CA THR A 200 4.33 16.81 -11.40
C THR A 200 3.01 17.35 -11.97
N LEU A 201 1.98 16.50 -12.07
CA LEU A 201 0.65 16.89 -12.55
C LEU A 201 -0.07 17.81 -11.57
N LEU A 202 0.06 17.58 -10.27
CA LEU A 202 -0.58 18.39 -9.22
C LEU A 202 0.07 19.78 -9.09
N GLU A 203 1.40 19.85 -9.18
CA GLU A 203 2.16 21.12 -9.12
C GLU A 203 2.01 21.96 -10.39
N ALA A 204 1.65 21.36 -11.52
CA ALA A 204 1.39 22.09 -12.76
C ALA A 204 0.15 22.98 -12.66
N THR A 205 0.15 24.12 -13.36
CA THR A 205 -1.04 24.97 -13.45
C THR A 205 -2.22 24.17 -14.05
N ALA A 206 -3.40 24.36 -13.49
CA ALA A 206 -4.59 23.69 -13.98
C ALA A 206 -4.88 24.07 -15.43
N SER A 207 -5.08 23.08 -16.30
CA SER A 207 -5.44 23.30 -17.70
C SER A 207 -6.87 23.75 -17.84
N ARG A 208 -7.74 23.30 -16.94
CA ARG A 208 -9.16 23.68 -16.86
C ARG A 208 -9.37 24.61 -15.67
N THR A 209 -9.65 25.88 -15.94
CA THR A 209 -9.67 26.94 -14.93
C THR A 209 -11.06 27.26 -14.35
N SER A 210 -12.11 26.63 -14.88
CA SER A 210 -13.46 26.79 -14.33
C SER A 210 -13.53 26.33 -12.86
N SER A 211 -14.18 27.11 -12.02
CA SER A 211 -14.30 26.82 -10.57
C SER A 211 -15.02 25.50 -10.25
N TRP A 212 -15.80 24.99 -11.19
CA TRP A 212 -16.46 23.69 -11.05
C TRP A 212 -15.66 22.51 -11.59
N SER A 213 -14.57 22.77 -12.30
CA SER A 213 -13.67 21.74 -12.82
C SER A 213 -13.02 20.93 -11.69
N SER A 214 -13.12 19.63 -11.75
CA SER A 214 -12.52 18.70 -10.80
C SER A 214 -10.99 18.81 -10.77
N GLU A 215 -10.36 19.04 -11.94
CA GLU A 215 -8.92 19.29 -12.03
C GLU A 215 -8.50 20.52 -11.22
N LYS A 216 -9.23 21.64 -11.39
CA LYS A 216 -8.91 22.84 -10.63
C LYS A 216 -9.13 22.65 -9.13
N LYS A 217 -10.24 22.03 -8.73
CA LYS A 217 -10.53 21.74 -7.32
C LYS A 217 -9.44 20.87 -6.69
N LEU A 218 -9.02 19.82 -7.37
CA LEU A 218 -7.97 18.90 -6.93
C LEU A 218 -6.64 19.64 -6.72
N LYS A 219 -6.21 20.43 -7.72
CA LYS A 219 -4.96 21.20 -7.65
C LYS A 219 -5.02 22.31 -6.61
N ASP A 220 -6.14 23.01 -6.48
CA ASP A 220 -6.33 24.02 -5.43
C ASP A 220 -6.33 23.40 -4.04
N PHE A 221 -6.92 22.22 -3.87
CA PHE A 221 -6.85 21.46 -2.62
C PHE A 221 -5.40 21.10 -2.28
N PHE A 222 -4.69 20.46 -3.20
CA PHE A 222 -3.28 20.10 -3.03
C PHE A 222 -2.42 21.32 -2.70
N MET A 223 -2.59 22.42 -3.45
CA MET A 223 -1.84 23.66 -3.21
C MET A 223 -2.20 24.33 -1.89
N SER A 224 -3.43 24.20 -1.40
CA SER A 224 -3.81 24.69 -0.06
C SER A 224 -3.13 23.89 1.04
N CYS A 225 -2.92 22.59 0.82
CA CYS A 225 -2.25 21.70 1.76
C CYS A 225 -0.75 21.98 1.86
N ILE A 226 -0.05 22.20 0.74
CA ILE A 226 1.40 22.47 0.74
C ILE A 226 1.76 23.89 1.18
N ASP A 227 0.78 24.76 1.40
CA ASP A 227 1.00 26.12 1.93
C ASP A 227 1.33 26.09 3.43
N ASP A 228 2.55 25.69 3.75
CA ASP A 228 3.04 25.67 5.13
C ASP A 228 2.99 27.04 5.80
N TYR A 229 3.16 28.12 5.04
CA TYR A 229 3.06 29.49 5.58
C TYR A 229 1.63 29.81 6.02
N GLY A 230 0.63 29.47 5.21
CA GLY A 230 -0.78 29.62 5.57
C GLY A 230 -1.14 28.81 6.80
N LYS A 231 -0.69 27.55 6.88
CA LYS A 231 -0.88 26.69 8.05
C LYS A 231 -0.17 27.25 9.30
N MET A 232 1.05 27.76 9.18
CA MET A 232 1.78 28.40 10.29
C MET A 232 1.05 29.63 10.83
N LYS A 233 0.51 30.46 9.96
CA LYS A 233 -0.25 31.64 10.35
C LYS A 233 -1.53 31.30 11.11
N THR A 234 -2.16 30.20 10.74
CA THR A 234 -3.42 29.74 11.35
C THR A 234 -3.16 28.96 12.64
N GLY A 235 -2.03 28.23 12.72
CA GLY A 235 -1.68 27.38 13.86
C GLY A 235 -2.77 26.37 14.20
N GLY A 236 -3.01 26.18 15.49
CA GLY A 236 -4.10 25.35 16.00
C GLY A 236 -5.47 26.05 16.04
N LYS A 237 -5.53 27.33 15.68
CA LYS A 237 -6.77 28.11 15.81
C LYS A 237 -7.92 27.56 14.97
N ALA A 238 -7.64 27.07 13.78
CA ALA A 238 -8.66 26.44 12.94
C ALA A 238 -9.30 25.21 13.61
N PHE A 239 -8.50 24.38 14.27
CA PHE A 239 -8.97 23.24 15.04
C PHE A 239 -9.80 23.69 16.25
N ILE A 240 -9.35 24.70 16.96
CA ILE A 240 -10.08 25.26 18.11
C ILE A 240 -11.45 25.77 17.68
N ASP A 241 -11.49 26.64 16.67
CA ASP A 241 -12.70 27.33 16.24
C ASP A 241 -13.69 26.41 15.52
N LYS A 242 -13.18 25.47 14.67
CA LYS A 242 -14.03 24.65 13.79
C LYS A 242 -14.35 23.27 14.38
N ILE A 243 -13.63 22.80 15.39
CA ILE A 243 -13.84 21.49 16.02
C ILE A 243 -14.14 21.61 17.51
N ILE A 244 -13.25 22.20 18.33
CA ILE A 244 -13.41 22.23 19.76
C ILE A 244 -14.65 23.05 20.18
N GLN A 245 -14.82 24.25 19.64
CA GLN A 245 -15.97 25.10 19.98
C GLN A 245 -17.32 24.46 19.61
N PRO A 246 -17.53 23.89 18.41
CA PRO A 246 -18.75 23.17 18.09
C PRO A 246 -19.07 21.98 19.00
N LEU A 247 -18.07 21.37 19.66
CA LEU A 247 -18.25 20.28 20.63
C LEU A 247 -18.60 20.77 22.05
N GLY A 248 -18.64 22.09 22.28
CA GLY A 248 -18.97 22.67 23.56
C GLY A 248 -17.76 23.13 24.38
N GLY A 249 -16.62 23.31 23.75
CA GLY A 249 -15.38 23.75 24.41
C GLY A 249 -14.55 22.60 24.97
N TRP A 250 -13.45 22.96 25.66
CA TRP A 250 -12.51 22.03 26.25
C TRP A 250 -12.01 22.54 27.60
N ASP A 251 -11.89 21.69 28.59
CA ASP A 251 -11.50 22.10 29.92
C ASP A 251 -10.09 22.74 29.96
N VAL A 252 -9.14 22.23 29.14
CA VAL A 252 -7.80 22.83 29.00
C VAL A 252 -7.87 24.30 28.55
N LEU A 253 -8.85 24.63 27.67
CA LEU A 253 -9.09 26.00 27.23
C LEU A 253 -9.97 26.84 28.14
N ASN A 254 -10.33 26.32 29.32
CA ASN A 254 -11.17 26.97 30.33
C ASN A 254 -12.54 27.44 29.82
N ASN A 255 -13.07 26.79 28.80
CA ASN A 255 -14.35 27.13 28.15
C ASN A 255 -15.34 25.96 28.08
N PHE A 256 -15.04 24.84 28.78
CA PHE A 256 -15.91 23.68 28.91
C PHE A 256 -16.96 23.83 30.00
N ASN A 257 -18.21 23.46 29.68
CA ASN A 257 -19.29 23.37 30.67
C ASN A 257 -19.86 21.93 30.65
N ALA A 258 -19.61 21.19 31.71
CA ALA A 258 -20.06 19.81 31.86
C ALA A 258 -21.60 19.67 31.78
N ALA A 259 -22.37 20.67 32.20
CA ALA A 259 -23.83 20.64 32.14
C ALA A 259 -24.37 20.67 30.69
N ASN A 260 -23.57 21.16 29.74
CA ASN A 260 -23.93 21.24 28.34
C ASN A 260 -23.39 20.04 27.51
N PHE A 261 -22.59 19.15 28.11
CA PHE A 261 -22.03 18.01 27.42
C PHE A 261 -23.12 16.97 27.13
N ASN A 262 -23.21 16.55 25.88
CA ASN A 262 -24.10 15.47 25.46
C ASN A 262 -23.28 14.46 24.61
N LEU A 263 -23.11 13.24 25.13
CA LEU A 263 -22.33 12.20 24.50
C LEU A 263 -22.84 11.87 23.08
N GLN A 264 -24.17 11.72 22.94
CA GLN A 264 -24.79 11.40 21.66
C GLN A 264 -24.45 12.42 20.58
N THR A 265 -24.64 13.70 20.88
CA THR A 265 -24.34 14.80 19.95
C THR A 265 -22.84 14.89 19.64
N ASN A 266 -22.00 14.71 20.65
CA ASN A 266 -20.55 14.74 20.44
C ASN A 266 -20.08 13.57 19.59
N LEU A 267 -20.59 12.35 19.78
CA LEU A 267 -20.30 11.20 18.93
C LEU A 267 -20.78 11.41 17.49
N GLN A 268 -21.97 11.95 17.30
CA GLN A 268 -22.49 12.26 15.97
C GLN A 268 -21.58 13.25 15.23
N LYS A 269 -21.19 14.34 15.85
CA LYS A 269 -20.28 15.32 15.26
C LYS A 269 -18.90 14.73 14.98
N THR A 270 -18.32 14.03 15.97
CA THR A 270 -16.98 13.45 15.85
C THR A 270 -16.90 12.44 14.71
N SER A 271 -17.83 11.47 14.71
CA SER A 271 -17.77 10.38 13.74
C SER A 271 -18.28 10.75 12.34
N ILE A 272 -19.15 11.76 12.24
CA ILE A 272 -19.88 12.04 11.01
C ILE A 272 -19.48 13.39 10.41
N ASP A 273 -19.45 14.49 11.18
CA ASP A 273 -19.09 15.79 10.64
C ASP A 273 -17.57 15.96 10.54
N PHE A 274 -16.83 15.38 11.52
CA PHE A 274 -15.36 15.43 11.55
C PHE A 274 -14.70 14.13 11.07
N TRP A 275 -15.47 13.16 10.60
CA TRP A 275 -15.03 11.91 10.01
C TRP A 275 -13.95 11.17 10.83
N THR A 276 -14.11 11.18 12.14
CA THR A 276 -13.16 10.62 13.10
C THR A 276 -13.84 9.63 14.02
N ALA A 277 -13.41 8.37 13.97
CA ALA A 277 -13.96 7.32 14.82
C ALA A 277 -13.40 7.43 16.25
N SER A 278 -14.26 7.64 17.24
CA SER A 278 -13.84 7.69 18.64
C SER A 278 -14.08 6.35 19.36
N LEU A 279 -15.28 6.04 19.78
CA LEU A 279 -15.58 4.78 20.50
C LEU A 279 -15.76 3.58 19.56
N PHE A 280 -16.29 3.78 18.39
CA PHE A 280 -16.49 2.77 17.35
C PHE A 280 -16.39 3.40 15.97
N THR A 281 -16.14 2.57 14.99
CA THR A 281 -16.19 2.96 13.56
C THR A 281 -17.37 2.28 12.88
N PHE A 282 -17.74 2.74 11.69
CA PHE A 282 -18.74 2.10 10.85
C PHE A 282 -18.40 2.30 9.38
N ARG A 283 -18.97 1.42 8.54
CA ARG A 283 -18.86 1.54 7.08
C ARG A 283 -20.12 1.03 6.39
N VAL A 284 -20.38 1.50 5.18
CA VAL A 284 -21.41 0.97 4.30
C VAL A 284 -20.79 -0.06 3.37
N THR A 285 -21.21 -1.31 3.50
CA THR A 285 -20.71 -2.41 2.69
C THR A 285 -21.84 -3.17 2.01
N THR A 286 -21.51 -4.05 1.08
CA THR A 286 -22.52 -4.97 0.50
C THR A 286 -22.76 -6.11 1.47
N ASP A 287 -24.03 -6.47 1.69
CA ASP A 287 -24.34 -7.66 2.47
C ASP A 287 -23.82 -8.90 1.75
N ARG A 288 -22.88 -9.62 2.39
CA ARG A 288 -22.25 -10.81 1.79
C ARG A 288 -23.20 -11.97 1.51
N TYR A 289 -24.33 -12.03 2.20
CA TYR A 289 -25.34 -13.07 2.02
C TYR A 289 -26.50 -12.64 1.09
N ASP A 290 -26.67 -11.34 0.89
CA ASP A 290 -27.67 -10.75 -0.01
C ASP A 290 -27.08 -9.53 -0.72
N ARG A 291 -26.47 -9.75 -1.84
CA ARG A 291 -25.76 -8.72 -2.61
C ARG A 291 -26.65 -7.64 -3.20
N THR A 292 -27.95 -7.83 -3.16
CA THR A 292 -28.91 -6.78 -3.57
C THR A 292 -29.01 -5.66 -2.54
N ARG A 293 -28.45 -5.86 -1.34
CA ARG A 293 -28.55 -4.93 -0.21
C ARG A 293 -27.19 -4.39 0.23
N ARG A 294 -27.22 -3.15 0.64
CA ARG A 294 -26.16 -2.55 1.44
C ARG A 294 -26.50 -2.69 2.92
N VAL A 295 -25.47 -2.77 3.72
CA VAL A 295 -25.58 -2.90 5.17
C VAL A 295 -24.56 -2.00 5.85
N ILE A 296 -24.94 -1.50 7.02
CA ILE A 296 -24.02 -0.78 7.90
C ILE A 296 -23.27 -1.82 8.72
N GLU A 297 -21.96 -1.79 8.65
CA GLU A 297 -21.07 -2.59 9.47
C GLU A 297 -20.47 -1.70 10.55
N VAL A 298 -20.47 -2.15 11.79
CA VAL A 298 -19.93 -1.45 12.95
C VAL A 298 -18.78 -2.26 13.52
N ASP A 299 -17.66 -1.59 13.79
CA ASP A 299 -16.41 -2.21 14.22
C ASP A 299 -15.76 -1.42 15.35
N MET A 300 -14.75 -2.00 15.97
CA MET A 300 -14.00 -1.38 17.06
C MET A 300 -13.16 -0.20 16.58
N SER A 301 -12.94 0.79 17.45
CA SER A 301 -12.06 1.94 17.22
C SER A 301 -11.71 2.65 18.53
N GLY A 302 -11.05 3.80 18.44
CA GLY A 302 -10.92 4.76 19.56
C GLY A 302 -9.59 4.71 20.29
N MET A 303 -8.55 4.14 19.72
CA MET A 303 -7.20 4.15 20.29
C MET A 303 -6.23 4.84 19.34
N GLY A 304 -5.41 5.72 19.84
CA GLY A 304 -4.41 6.45 19.06
C GLY A 304 -3.14 5.66 18.76
N MET A 305 -2.97 4.49 19.38
CA MET A 305 -1.89 3.54 19.06
C MET A 305 -2.38 2.10 19.24
N SER A 306 -1.59 1.13 18.80
CA SER A 306 -1.94 -0.29 18.95
C SER A 306 -2.26 -0.64 20.40
N TRP A 307 -3.32 -1.44 20.62
CA TRP A 307 -3.71 -1.92 21.95
C TRP A 307 -2.55 -2.55 22.73
N ALA A 308 -1.64 -3.22 22.02
CA ALA A 308 -0.49 -3.89 22.64
C ALA A 308 0.46 -2.91 23.33
N TYR A 309 0.59 -1.70 22.82
CA TYR A 309 1.43 -0.66 23.47
C TYR A 309 0.85 -0.15 24.78
N PHE A 310 -0.47 -0.21 24.95
CA PHE A 310 -1.12 0.20 26.19
C PHE A 310 -0.89 -0.80 27.32
N ILE A 311 -0.89 -2.12 27.05
CA ILE A 311 -1.01 -3.14 28.10
C ILE A 311 0.27 -3.95 28.36
N ARG A 312 1.22 -4.03 27.42
CA ARG A 312 2.43 -4.83 27.63
C ARG A 312 3.40 -4.11 28.56
N ASP A 313 4.03 -4.87 29.48
CA ASP A 313 5.03 -4.33 30.41
C ASP A 313 6.24 -3.75 29.66
N THR A 314 6.66 -4.38 28.59
CA THR A 314 7.79 -3.97 27.76
C THR A 314 7.61 -2.64 27.03
N THR A 315 6.39 -2.08 27.01
CA THR A 315 6.06 -0.85 26.28
C THR A 315 5.84 0.37 27.19
N GLN A 316 6.31 0.33 28.42
CA GLN A 316 6.13 1.43 29.38
C GLN A 316 6.71 2.76 28.86
N GLN A 317 7.85 2.73 28.18
CA GLN A 317 8.45 3.94 27.63
C GLN A 317 7.57 4.54 26.54
N ILE A 318 7.01 3.73 25.63
CA ILE A 318 6.08 4.19 24.61
C ILE A 318 4.87 4.89 25.23
N ARG A 319 4.31 4.36 26.32
CA ARG A 319 3.21 5.02 27.05
C ARG A 319 3.62 6.38 27.62
N ASN A 320 4.85 6.49 28.13
CA ASN A 320 5.36 7.77 28.66
C ASN A 320 5.52 8.80 27.53
N ASP A 321 6.05 8.37 26.39
CA ASP A 321 6.25 9.23 25.21
C ASP A 321 4.91 9.64 24.59
N TYR A 322 3.92 8.73 24.58
CA TYR A 322 2.55 9.05 24.18
C TYR A 322 1.92 10.12 25.09
N LYS A 323 2.01 9.98 26.41
CA LYS A 323 1.54 11.00 27.35
C LYS A 323 2.28 12.34 27.21
N LYS A 324 3.56 12.31 26.86
CA LYS A 324 4.34 13.50 26.53
C LYS A 324 3.82 14.17 25.26
N PHE A 325 3.55 13.38 24.22
CA PHE A 325 2.95 13.86 22.98
C PHE A 325 1.58 14.54 23.23
N MET A 326 0.69 13.89 23.99
CA MET A 326 -0.59 14.47 24.40
C MET A 326 -0.42 15.82 25.09
N ARG A 327 0.52 15.94 26.06
CA ARG A 327 0.84 17.22 26.75
C ARG A 327 1.31 18.27 25.76
N THR A 328 2.20 17.92 24.85
CA THR A 328 2.76 18.84 23.86
C THR A 328 1.65 19.41 22.97
N VAL A 329 0.76 18.57 22.45
CA VAL A 329 -0.36 19.01 21.61
C VAL A 329 -1.31 19.93 22.41
N ALA A 330 -1.61 19.57 23.64
CA ALA A 330 -2.47 20.39 24.51
C ALA A 330 -1.84 21.76 24.81
N GLN A 331 -0.55 21.83 25.07
CA GLN A 331 0.20 23.08 25.27
C GLN A 331 0.17 23.97 24.02
N LEU A 332 0.38 23.40 22.86
CA LEU A 332 0.32 24.12 21.59
C LEU A 332 -1.08 24.69 21.33
N LEU A 333 -2.13 23.91 21.55
CA LEU A 333 -3.50 24.37 21.39
C LEU A 333 -3.86 25.47 22.41
N ALA A 334 -3.42 25.33 23.65
CA ALA A 334 -3.60 26.37 24.66
C ALA A 334 -2.90 27.67 24.28
N ALA A 335 -1.68 27.61 23.78
CA ALA A 335 -0.93 28.79 23.29
C ALA A 335 -1.63 29.45 22.10
N ASP A 336 -2.07 28.67 21.10
CA ASP A 336 -2.74 29.18 19.91
C ASP A 336 -4.14 29.72 20.17
N SER A 337 -4.77 29.33 21.32
CA SER A 337 -6.06 29.88 21.74
C SER A 337 -5.95 31.34 22.25
N GLY A 338 -4.74 31.81 22.53
CA GLY A 338 -4.51 33.09 23.15
C GLY A 338 -4.90 33.14 24.65
N LEU A 339 -5.12 31.98 25.25
CA LEU A 339 -5.55 31.85 26.64
C LEU A 339 -4.46 32.33 27.60
N ASN A 340 -4.84 33.24 28.49
CA ASN A 340 -3.95 33.73 29.55
C ASN A 340 -4.39 33.13 30.89
N LEU A 341 -3.89 31.93 31.20
CA LEU A 341 -4.08 31.26 32.49
C LEU A 341 -2.76 31.22 33.26
N ASP A 342 -2.89 31.15 34.58
CA ASP A 342 -1.77 30.79 35.46
C ASP A 342 -1.17 29.45 34.97
N GLN A 343 0.16 29.40 34.92
CA GLN A 343 0.87 28.23 34.38
C GLN A 343 0.62 26.96 35.19
N ASN A 344 0.43 27.04 36.52
CA ASN A 344 0.13 25.89 37.36
C ASN A 344 -1.29 25.39 37.11
N ILE A 345 -2.25 26.30 36.90
CA ILE A 345 -3.63 25.95 36.58
C ILE A 345 -3.67 25.25 35.22
N LEU A 346 -3.00 25.80 34.22
CA LEU A 346 -2.91 25.19 32.90
C LEU A 346 -2.25 23.82 32.94
N ALA A 347 -1.13 23.67 33.66
CA ALA A 347 -0.43 22.39 33.79
C ALA A 347 -1.32 21.32 34.47
N ASN A 348 -2.10 21.70 35.50
CA ASN A 348 -3.03 20.78 36.14
C ASN A 348 -4.17 20.36 35.21
N LYS A 349 -4.73 21.28 34.43
CA LYS A 349 -5.78 20.97 33.47
C LYS A 349 -5.26 20.03 32.34
N ILE A 350 -4.06 20.30 31.84
CA ILE A 350 -3.39 19.42 30.85
C ILE A 350 -3.12 18.04 31.43
N GLN A 351 -2.67 17.95 32.68
CA GLN A 351 -2.46 16.66 33.35
C GLN A 351 -3.77 15.89 33.50
N THR A 352 -4.84 16.53 33.93
CA THR A 352 -6.18 15.94 34.03
C THR A 352 -6.67 15.44 32.68
N PHE A 353 -6.48 16.23 31.63
CA PHE A 353 -6.80 15.82 30.25
C PHE A 353 -6.04 14.55 29.83
N VAL A 354 -4.72 14.52 30.06
CA VAL A 354 -3.88 13.37 29.69
C VAL A 354 -4.32 12.11 30.44
N ASP A 355 -4.60 12.24 31.74
CA ASP A 355 -5.00 11.09 32.56
C ASP A 355 -6.39 10.58 32.17
N ASP A 356 -7.35 11.47 31.93
CA ASP A 356 -8.71 11.11 31.47
C ASP A 356 -8.73 10.41 30.12
N ALA A 357 -8.05 10.98 29.12
CA ALA A 357 -8.05 10.44 27.77
C ALA A 357 -7.27 9.11 27.69
N PHE A 358 -6.08 9.07 28.32
CA PHE A 358 -5.27 7.87 28.37
C PHE A 358 -5.98 6.72 29.09
N ASP A 359 -6.71 7.00 30.19
CA ASP A 359 -7.43 5.95 30.91
C ASP A 359 -8.52 5.30 30.06
N ILE A 360 -9.26 6.07 29.25
CA ILE A 360 -10.26 5.50 28.34
C ILE A 360 -9.58 4.62 27.26
N GLU A 361 -8.52 5.10 26.61
CA GLU A 361 -7.79 4.31 25.62
C GLU A 361 -7.18 3.05 26.23
N PHE A 362 -6.65 3.12 27.45
CA PHE A 362 -6.13 1.95 28.17
C PHE A 362 -7.23 0.91 28.46
N GLN A 363 -8.42 1.35 28.87
CA GLN A 363 -9.56 0.46 29.08
C GLN A 363 -10.02 -0.18 27.76
N LEU A 364 -10.07 0.57 26.66
CA LEU A 364 -10.37 0.04 25.33
C LEU A 364 -9.33 -1.00 24.91
N ALA A 365 -8.06 -0.73 25.12
CA ALA A 365 -6.98 -1.67 24.83
C ALA A 365 -7.10 -2.96 25.65
N ASN A 366 -7.46 -2.86 26.91
CA ASN A 366 -7.68 -4.02 27.77
C ASN A 366 -8.90 -4.85 27.33
N ILE A 367 -9.99 -4.19 26.91
CA ILE A 367 -11.14 -4.88 26.29
C ILE A 367 -10.67 -5.61 25.03
N THR A 368 -9.93 -4.94 24.14
CA THR A 368 -9.43 -5.53 22.90
C THR A 368 -8.59 -6.78 23.14
N ALA A 369 -7.68 -6.72 24.10
CA ALA A 369 -6.81 -7.86 24.43
C ALA A 369 -7.58 -9.10 24.93
N ASN A 370 -8.78 -8.89 25.50
CA ASN A 370 -9.56 -9.96 26.13
C ASN A 370 -10.77 -10.42 25.30
N THR A 371 -11.07 -9.77 24.19
CA THR A 371 -12.29 -10.06 23.42
C THR A 371 -12.05 -10.39 21.97
N VAL A 372 -10.99 -9.85 21.36
CA VAL A 372 -10.74 -10.06 19.93
C VAL A 372 -10.19 -11.46 19.70
N PRO A 373 -10.95 -12.36 19.04
CA PRO A 373 -10.50 -13.71 18.80
C PRO A 373 -9.46 -13.76 17.69
N THR A 374 -8.65 -14.80 17.70
CA THR A 374 -7.75 -15.11 16.59
C THR A 374 -8.48 -15.96 15.54
N GLY A 375 -8.50 -15.53 14.31
CA GLY A 375 -9.12 -16.31 13.21
C GLY A 375 -9.86 -15.45 12.18
N ASP A 376 -10.73 -16.07 11.42
CA ASP A 376 -11.56 -15.38 10.43
C ASP A 376 -12.56 -14.45 11.15
N PRO A 377 -12.48 -13.13 10.98
CA PRO A 377 -13.37 -12.17 11.65
C PRO A 377 -14.85 -12.40 11.31
N HIS A 378 -15.15 -13.03 10.19
CA HIS A 378 -16.52 -13.33 9.78
C HIS A 378 -17.20 -14.43 10.60
N ASN A 379 -16.44 -15.19 11.38
CA ASN A 379 -17.00 -16.18 12.30
C ASN A 379 -17.56 -15.53 13.58
N HIS A 380 -17.30 -14.24 13.80
CA HIS A 380 -17.66 -13.51 15.02
C HIS A 380 -18.68 -12.40 14.77
N GLU A 381 -19.06 -12.19 13.50
CA GLU A 381 -20.04 -11.17 13.17
C GLU A 381 -21.42 -11.49 13.74
N LYS A 382 -22.09 -10.45 14.20
CA LYS A 382 -23.48 -10.55 14.66
C LYS A 382 -24.37 -9.57 13.91
N ARG A 383 -25.51 -10.08 13.46
CA ARG A 383 -26.54 -9.26 12.81
C ARG A 383 -27.60 -8.88 13.83
N ILE A 384 -27.84 -7.60 13.98
CA ILE A 384 -28.75 -7.06 14.99
C ILE A 384 -29.51 -5.87 14.44
N THR A 385 -30.70 -5.56 14.94
CA THR A 385 -31.40 -4.32 14.61
C THR A 385 -30.83 -3.17 15.44
N LEU A 386 -30.96 -1.93 14.94
CA LEU A 386 -30.50 -0.76 15.69
C LEU A 386 -31.24 -0.57 17.01
N THR A 387 -32.56 -0.90 17.07
CA THR A 387 -33.32 -0.88 18.31
C THR A 387 -32.78 -1.89 19.30
N ASP A 388 -32.56 -3.15 18.89
CA ASP A 388 -32.01 -4.17 19.78
C ASP A 388 -30.60 -3.83 20.25
N LEU A 389 -29.77 -3.27 19.38
CA LEU A 389 -28.41 -2.84 19.75
C LEU A 389 -28.47 -1.73 20.81
N THR A 390 -29.29 -0.71 20.60
CA THR A 390 -29.49 0.38 21.56
C THR A 390 -29.94 -0.16 22.92
N GLN A 391 -30.96 -1.04 22.95
CA GLN A 391 -31.50 -1.61 24.18
C GLN A 391 -30.49 -2.53 24.89
N GLN A 392 -29.85 -3.42 24.14
CA GLN A 392 -28.87 -4.38 24.67
C GLN A 392 -27.57 -3.73 25.18
N THR A 393 -27.37 -2.46 24.88
CA THR A 393 -26.25 -1.64 25.37
C THR A 393 -26.70 -0.58 26.38
N ASN A 394 -27.82 -0.83 27.06
CA ASN A 394 -28.38 0.02 28.13
C ASN A 394 -28.64 1.47 27.69
N ASN A 395 -28.92 1.71 26.43
CA ASN A 395 -29.16 3.05 25.86
C ASN A 395 -28.01 4.05 26.09
N VAL A 396 -26.76 3.59 26.28
CA VAL A 396 -25.58 4.45 26.42
C VAL A 396 -25.39 5.30 25.15
N VAL A 397 -25.65 4.70 23.99
CA VAL A 397 -25.73 5.36 22.69
C VAL A 397 -27.05 4.97 22.04
N ASP A 398 -27.81 5.96 21.58
CA ASP A 398 -28.97 5.72 20.70
C ASP A 398 -28.47 5.53 19.26
N PHE A 399 -28.27 4.28 18.87
CA PHE A 399 -27.78 3.94 17.52
C PHE A 399 -28.81 4.29 16.43
N VAL A 400 -30.10 4.31 16.74
CA VAL A 400 -31.12 4.74 15.77
C VAL A 400 -30.92 6.21 15.45
N SER A 401 -30.87 7.07 16.47
CA SER A 401 -30.60 8.51 16.31
C SER A 401 -29.22 8.77 15.68
N PHE A 402 -28.19 7.99 16.06
CA PHE A 402 -26.84 8.12 15.52
C PHE A 402 -26.82 7.93 14.01
N PHE A 403 -27.38 6.82 13.53
CA PHE A 403 -27.38 6.52 12.09
C PHE A 403 -28.43 7.34 11.30
N GLN A 404 -29.50 7.81 11.94
CA GLN A 404 -30.39 8.79 11.33
C GLN A 404 -29.69 10.14 11.09
N TYR A 405 -28.79 10.56 11.97
CA TYR A 405 -27.96 11.75 11.76
C TYR A 405 -27.03 11.61 10.55
N MET A 406 -26.51 10.39 10.33
CA MET A 406 -25.65 10.10 9.18
C MET A 406 -26.45 9.99 7.88
N PHE A 407 -27.49 9.15 7.85
CA PHE A 407 -28.14 8.69 6.64
C PHE A 407 -29.55 9.27 6.39
N GLY A 408 -30.09 9.99 7.35
CA GLY A 408 -31.48 10.49 7.33
C GLY A 408 -32.50 9.47 7.82
N SER A 409 -33.57 9.97 8.46
CA SER A 409 -34.66 9.15 9.03
C SER A 409 -35.50 8.40 7.99
N SER A 410 -35.46 8.85 6.72
CA SER A 410 -36.09 8.15 5.60
C SER A 410 -35.36 6.87 5.21
N ASN A 411 -34.05 6.78 5.46
CA ASN A 411 -33.22 5.69 5.02
C ASN A 411 -32.90 4.67 6.13
N VAL A 412 -32.95 5.13 7.40
CA VAL A 412 -32.61 4.35 8.57
C VAL A 412 -33.69 4.49 9.65
N ASN A 413 -34.07 3.34 10.23
CA ASN A 413 -35.00 3.28 11.35
C ASN A 413 -34.63 2.18 12.33
N GLY A 414 -35.40 2.01 13.42
CA GLY A 414 -35.11 1.04 14.49
C GLY A 414 -35.02 -0.41 14.01
N ASN A 415 -35.68 -0.79 12.91
CA ASN A 415 -35.65 -2.13 12.32
C ASN A 415 -34.47 -2.32 11.35
N THR A 416 -33.74 -1.26 11.03
CA THR A 416 -32.54 -1.35 10.18
C THR A 416 -31.52 -2.32 10.82
N ARG A 417 -31.12 -3.32 10.05
CA ARG A 417 -30.13 -4.31 10.49
C ARG A 417 -28.72 -3.83 10.20
N VAL A 418 -27.85 -4.02 11.18
CA VAL A 418 -26.41 -3.76 11.09
C VAL A 418 -25.64 -5.03 11.38
N ILE A 419 -24.38 -5.07 10.92
CA ILE A 419 -23.43 -6.12 11.25
C ILE A 419 -22.47 -5.56 12.29
N LEU A 420 -22.37 -6.22 13.44
CA LEU A 420 -21.27 -5.96 14.40
C LEU A 420 -20.15 -6.95 14.09
N MET A 421 -18.97 -6.44 13.80
CA MET A 421 -17.81 -7.29 13.55
C MET A 421 -17.29 -7.92 14.84
N GLU A 422 -17.35 -7.17 15.95
CA GLU A 422 -16.91 -7.59 17.28
C GLU A 422 -17.99 -7.27 18.32
N ASP A 423 -19.06 -8.11 18.38
CA ASP A 423 -20.21 -7.87 19.27
C ASP A 423 -19.82 -7.77 20.75
N ASP A 424 -18.98 -8.66 21.27
CA ASP A 424 -18.55 -8.66 22.67
C ASP A 424 -17.74 -7.40 23.00
N TRP A 425 -16.88 -6.98 22.10
CA TRP A 425 -16.10 -5.74 22.25
C TRP A 425 -17.00 -4.50 22.36
N ILE A 426 -17.94 -4.35 21.42
CA ILE A 426 -18.89 -3.21 21.40
C ILE A 426 -19.68 -3.15 22.71
N ARG A 427 -20.16 -4.29 23.20
CA ARG A 427 -20.92 -4.35 24.46
C ARG A 427 -20.09 -3.97 25.67
N ARG A 428 -18.88 -4.50 25.78
CA ARG A 428 -17.97 -4.17 26.90
C ARG A 428 -17.53 -2.72 26.85
N MET A 429 -17.23 -2.18 25.68
CA MET A 429 -16.91 -0.77 25.50
C MET A 429 -18.05 0.12 25.99
N LEU A 430 -19.29 -0.12 25.57
CA LEU A 430 -20.43 0.66 26.01
C LEU A 430 -20.75 0.48 27.51
N ALA A 431 -20.56 -0.73 28.05
CA ALA A 431 -20.65 -0.96 29.48
C ALA A 431 -19.60 -0.16 30.28
N MET A 432 -18.37 -0.11 29.77
CA MET A 432 -17.29 0.70 30.34
C MET A 432 -17.67 2.19 30.33
N VAL A 433 -18.13 2.72 29.21
CA VAL A 433 -18.60 4.12 29.11
C VAL A 433 -19.76 4.38 30.05
N GLY A 434 -20.72 3.44 30.15
CA GLY A 434 -21.85 3.51 31.07
C GLY A 434 -21.44 3.55 32.54
N SER A 435 -20.36 2.89 32.93
CA SER A 435 -19.86 2.77 34.29
C SER A 435 -19.05 3.98 34.81
N ILE A 436 -18.68 4.91 33.89
CA ILE A 436 -17.97 6.12 34.31
C ILE A 436 -18.88 6.92 35.29
N PRO A 437 -18.40 7.30 36.48
CA PRO A 437 -19.17 8.07 37.45
C PRO A 437 -19.72 9.37 36.84
N ASP A 438 -20.98 9.71 37.13
CA ASP A 438 -21.64 10.87 36.52
C ASP A 438 -20.90 12.18 36.76
N ALA A 439 -20.25 12.33 37.91
CA ALA A 439 -19.45 13.51 38.25
C ALA A 439 -18.26 13.73 37.31
N ASP A 440 -17.69 12.67 36.76
CA ASP A 440 -16.51 12.71 35.88
C ASP A 440 -16.85 12.49 34.42
N LYS A 441 -18.01 11.90 34.15
CA LYS A 441 -18.37 11.39 32.81
C LYS A 441 -18.23 12.44 31.70
N ALA A 442 -18.84 13.60 31.91
CA ALA A 442 -18.81 14.68 30.92
C ALA A 442 -17.38 15.15 30.61
N ARG A 443 -16.57 15.41 31.66
CA ARG A 443 -15.19 15.86 31.54
C ARG A 443 -14.33 14.79 30.84
N LYS A 444 -14.41 13.57 31.35
CA LYS A 444 -13.57 12.45 30.88
C LYS A 444 -13.82 12.09 29.43
N LEU A 445 -15.10 11.99 29.05
CA LEU A 445 -15.47 11.71 27.66
C LEU A 445 -15.18 12.88 26.72
N SER A 446 -15.35 14.12 27.17
CA SER A 446 -14.95 15.31 26.40
C SER A 446 -13.45 15.33 26.16
N ASN A 447 -12.63 15.12 27.20
CA ASN A 447 -11.18 15.04 27.08
C ASN A 447 -10.74 13.94 26.11
N TYR A 448 -11.33 12.76 26.18
CA TYR A 448 -11.05 11.66 25.29
C TYR A 448 -11.45 11.96 23.82
N ILE A 449 -12.67 12.46 23.58
CA ILE A 449 -13.14 12.79 22.24
C ILE A 449 -12.26 13.86 21.60
N ILE A 450 -11.90 14.91 22.34
CA ILE A 450 -11.03 15.96 21.82
C ILE A 450 -9.63 15.42 21.54
N TRP A 451 -9.12 14.51 22.38
CA TRP A 451 -7.84 13.86 22.10
C TRP A 451 -7.86 13.06 20.80
N VAL A 452 -8.86 12.21 20.59
CA VAL A 452 -8.99 11.42 19.35
C VAL A 452 -9.04 12.34 18.13
N LEU A 453 -9.78 13.45 18.20
CA LEU A 453 -9.81 14.45 17.14
C LEU A 453 -8.47 15.17 16.96
N ALA A 454 -7.85 15.61 18.07
CA ALA A 454 -6.54 16.28 18.01
C ALA A 454 -5.47 15.35 17.41
N HIS A 455 -5.47 14.08 17.80
CA HIS A 455 -4.58 13.09 17.25
C HIS A 455 -4.80 12.84 15.75
N THR A 456 -6.06 12.83 15.30
CA THR A 456 -6.41 12.67 13.87
C THR A 456 -5.97 13.91 13.06
N TYR A 457 -6.22 15.11 13.57
CA TYR A 457 -5.96 16.35 12.83
C TYR A 457 -4.58 16.98 13.07
N VAL A 458 -3.74 16.40 13.92
CA VAL A 458 -2.43 16.96 14.27
C VAL A 458 -1.53 17.21 13.06
N GLN A 459 -1.61 16.37 12.04
CA GLN A 459 -0.84 16.50 10.82
C GLN A 459 -1.40 17.54 9.83
N GLU A 460 -2.62 18.02 10.08
CA GLU A 460 -3.33 19.02 9.27
C GLU A 460 -3.09 20.44 9.74
N LEU A 461 -2.39 20.59 10.87
CA LEU A 461 -2.09 21.88 11.50
C LEU A 461 -0.71 22.40 11.08
N SER A 462 -0.19 23.36 11.82
CA SER A 462 1.12 23.93 11.52
C SER A 462 2.28 22.95 11.79
N TRP A 463 3.46 23.28 11.28
CA TRP A 463 4.68 22.48 11.44
C TRP A 463 4.98 22.07 12.87
N THR A 464 4.68 22.92 13.87
CA THR A 464 4.92 22.59 15.29
C THR A 464 4.12 21.36 15.74
N TYR A 465 2.90 21.21 15.27
CA TYR A 465 2.05 20.04 15.56
C TYR A 465 2.52 18.81 14.79
N ILE A 466 2.82 18.98 13.50
CA ILE A 466 3.39 17.92 12.66
C ILE A 466 4.68 17.38 13.29
N HIS A 467 5.55 18.28 13.76
CA HIS A 467 6.80 17.91 14.40
C HIS A 467 6.59 17.13 15.71
N ALA A 468 5.65 17.58 16.56
CA ALA A 468 5.30 16.86 17.79
C ALA A 468 4.83 15.42 17.49
N ASN A 469 4.01 15.24 16.46
CA ASN A 469 3.55 13.92 16.01
C ASN A 469 4.72 13.06 15.49
N ARG A 470 5.59 13.64 14.67
CA ARG A 470 6.76 12.93 14.11
C ARG A 470 7.73 12.48 15.19
N VAL A 471 8.05 13.32 16.16
CA VAL A 471 8.92 12.95 17.30
C VAL A 471 8.35 11.76 18.04
N PHE A 472 7.06 11.75 18.33
CA PHE A 472 6.42 10.62 18.99
C PHE A 472 6.55 9.31 18.18
N TRP A 473 6.21 9.33 16.90
CA TRP A 473 6.27 8.13 16.09
C TRP A 473 7.70 7.67 15.80
N ALA A 474 8.67 8.59 15.72
CA ALA A 474 10.07 8.25 15.61
C ALA A 474 10.56 7.50 16.86
N ASP A 475 10.13 7.94 18.06
CA ASP A 475 10.43 7.24 19.31
C ASP A 475 9.79 5.85 19.37
N VAL A 476 8.56 5.69 18.83
CA VAL A 476 7.85 4.40 18.79
C VAL A 476 8.48 3.40 17.82
N TYR A 477 8.78 3.86 16.62
CA TYR A 477 9.27 2.97 15.55
C TYR A 477 10.79 2.88 15.49
N GLN A 478 11.52 3.68 16.29
CA GLN A 478 12.99 3.75 16.29
C GLN A 478 13.58 4.07 14.91
N PHE A 479 12.83 4.73 14.08
CA PHE A 479 13.29 5.33 12.84
C PHE A 479 12.47 6.59 12.55
N GLU A 480 13.04 7.44 11.77
CA GLU A 480 12.47 8.72 11.44
C GLU A 480 11.83 8.67 10.07
N ASP A 481 10.60 9.15 10.04
CA ASP A 481 9.81 9.23 8.82
C ASP A 481 9.97 10.61 8.17
N PHE A 482 10.51 10.66 6.95
CA PHE A 482 10.61 11.88 6.14
C PHE A 482 9.58 11.96 5.02
N TRP A 483 8.39 11.56 5.26
CA TRP A 483 7.36 11.99 4.34
C TRP A 483 7.34 13.52 4.33
N GLY A 484 7.85 14.11 3.25
CA GLY A 484 7.79 15.55 3.06
C GLY A 484 6.34 16.02 3.05
N THR A 485 6.12 17.31 3.31
CA THR A 485 4.76 17.89 3.28
C THR A 485 4.00 17.52 2.01
N TRP A 486 4.67 17.41 0.86
CA TRP A 486 4.04 17.07 -0.40
C TRP A 486 3.46 15.63 -0.42
N HIS A 487 4.12 14.65 0.18
CA HIS A 487 3.60 13.28 0.31
C HIS A 487 2.31 13.24 1.14
N HIS A 488 2.30 13.94 2.27
CA HIS A 488 1.11 14.06 3.09
C HIS A 488 -0.04 14.69 2.31
N CYS A 489 0.23 15.78 1.59
CA CYS A 489 -0.78 16.45 0.75
C CYS A 489 -1.21 15.61 -0.45
N PHE A 490 -0.29 14.83 -1.03
CA PHE A 490 -0.60 13.86 -2.07
C PHE A 490 -1.55 12.78 -1.53
N TRP A 491 -1.25 12.22 -0.36
CA TRP A 491 -2.09 11.22 0.27
C TRP A 491 -3.53 11.73 0.50
N HIS A 492 -3.68 12.97 0.95
CA HIS A 492 -5.01 13.59 1.09
C HIS A 492 -5.71 13.80 -0.25
N ALA A 493 -5.01 14.25 -1.27
CA ALA A 493 -5.56 14.41 -2.61
C ALA A 493 -6.01 13.07 -3.20
N ASP A 494 -5.21 12.02 -2.99
CA ASP A 494 -5.47 10.64 -3.38
C ASP A 494 -6.75 10.09 -2.72
N HIS A 495 -6.91 10.28 -1.42
CA HIS A 495 -8.06 9.77 -0.68
C HIS A 495 -9.34 10.58 -0.90
N SER A 496 -9.21 11.89 -1.10
CA SER A 496 -10.36 12.79 -1.19
C SER A 496 -10.93 12.93 -2.60
N MET A 497 -10.06 12.88 -3.62
CA MET A 497 -10.46 13.08 -5.02
C MET A 497 -9.81 12.03 -5.95
N PRO A 498 -9.91 10.72 -5.64
CA PRO A 498 -9.20 9.66 -6.37
C PRO A 498 -9.56 9.62 -7.85
N ASP A 499 -10.83 9.82 -8.23
CA ASP A 499 -11.25 9.77 -9.63
C ASP A 499 -10.68 10.94 -10.44
N ALA A 500 -10.56 12.12 -9.84
CA ALA A 500 -9.95 13.28 -10.48
C ALA A 500 -8.45 13.06 -10.70
N LEU A 501 -7.74 12.57 -9.68
CA LEU A 501 -6.31 12.25 -9.75
C LEU A 501 -6.04 11.12 -10.74
N GLY A 502 -6.85 10.05 -10.69
CA GLY A 502 -6.78 8.91 -11.58
C GLY A 502 -7.06 9.27 -13.04
N SER A 503 -8.00 10.19 -13.29
CA SER A 503 -8.28 10.71 -14.64
C SER A 503 -7.07 11.46 -15.21
N LEU A 504 -6.42 12.31 -14.40
CA LEU A 504 -5.20 13.01 -14.81
C LEU A 504 -4.08 12.02 -15.15
N PHE A 505 -3.85 11.01 -14.30
CA PHE A 505 -2.87 9.97 -14.53
C PHE A 505 -3.14 9.19 -15.82
N ALA A 506 -4.35 8.69 -15.99
CA ALA A 506 -4.72 7.88 -17.13
C ALA A 506 -4.55 8.65 -18.45
N LYS A 507 -4.98 9.91 -18.51
CA LYS A 507 -4.87 10.76 -19.71
C LYS A 507 -3.44 11.11 -20.10
N GLN A 508 -2.53 11.25 -19.12
CA GLN A 508 -1.16 11.69 -19.37
C GLN A 508 -0.17 10.53 -19.48
N HIS A 509 -0.34 9.49 -18.69
CA HIS A 509 0.68 8.45 -18.52
C HIS A 509 0.26 7.05 -18.98
N PHE A 510 -1.03 6.82 -19.24
CA PHE A 510 -1.50 5.53 -19.72
C PHE A 510 -2.14 5.67 -21.10
N LYS A 511 -1.31 5.52 -22.13
CA LYS A 511 -1.67 5.74 -23.53
C LYS A 511 -1.62 4.46 -24.33
N ASP A 512 -2.05 4.55 -25.56
CA ASP A 512 -1.94 3.55 -26.59
C ASP A 512 -2.73 2.25 -26.31
N LYS A 513 -2.20 1.15 -26.76
CA LYS A 513 -2.83 -0.17 -26.72
C LYS A 513 -2.62 -0.94 -25.42
N ASN A 514 -2.06 -0.30 -24.38
CA ASN A 514 -1.73 -0.99 -23.12
C ASN A 514 -2.94 -1.71 -22.51
N LYS A 515 -4.10 -1.04 -22.44
CA LYS A 515 -5.35 -1.63 -21.91
C LYS A 515 -5.81 -2.81 -22.74
N GLU A 516 -5.98 -2.60 -24.07
CA GLU A 516 -6.45 -3.62 -25.01
C GLU A 516 -5.58 -4.88 -24.99
N LYS A 517 -4.25 -4.70 -24.98
CA LYS A 517 -3.30 -5.82 -25.00
C LYS A 517 -3.19 -6.53 -23.66
N ALA A 518 -3.39 -5.83 -22.54
CA ALA A 518 -3.52 -6.47 -21.24
C ALA A 518 -4.81 -7.31 -21.14
N GLU A 519 -5.91 -6.81 -21.71
CA GLU A 519 -7.18 -7.55 -21.82
C GLU A 519 -7.04 -8.79 -22.72
N GLU A 520 -6.18 -8.76 -23.73
CA GLU A 520 -5.85 -9.95 -24.53
C GLU A 520 -5.15 -11.01 -23.66
N ILE A 521 -4.15 -10.63 -22.89
CA ILE A 521 -3.39 -11.55 -22.03
C ILE A 521 -4.31 -12.21 -21.02
N VAL A 522 -5.13 -11.44 -20.29
CA VAL A 522 -6.02 -12.01 -19.28
C VAL A 522 -7.06 -12.98 -19.87
N ARG A 523 -7.53 -12.75 -21.10
CA ARG A 523 -8.43 -13.69 -21.77
C ARG A 523 -7.75 -15.05 -22.01
N TYR A 524 -6.50 -15.06 -22.47
CA TYR A 524 -5.74 -16.30 -22.65
C TYR A 524 -5.49 -17.01 -21.33
N ILE A 525 -5.17 -16.27 -20.26
CA ILE A 525 -4.92 -16.82 -18.91
C ILE A 525 -6.22 -17.43 -18.34
N LYS A 526 -7.33 -16.70 -18.42
CA LYS A 526 -8.63 -17.16 -17.93
C LYS A 526 -9.08 -18.42 -18.67
N GLN A 527 -8.92 -18.44 -19.99
CA GLN A 527 -9.23 -19.63 -20.78
C GLN A 527 -8.36 -20.83 -20.40
N ALA A 528 -7.05 -20.61 -20.23
CA ALA A 528 -6.13 -21.67 -19.82
C ALA A 528 -6.46 -22.22 -18.42
N LEU A 529 -6.93 -21.37 -17.50
CA LEU A 529 -7.40 -21.79 -16.19
C LEU A 529 -8.69 -22.60 -16.29
N ILE A 530 -9.67 -22.17 -17.09
CA ILE A 530 -10.92 -22.88 -17.32
C ILE A 530 -10.62 -24.27 -17.92
N ASP A 531 -9.74 -24.35 -18.91
CA ASP A 531 -9.34 -25.61 -19.54
C ASP A 531 -8.62 -26.54 -18.53
N SER A 532 -7.83 -25.96 -17.63
CA SER A 532 -7.10 -26.72 -16.60
C SER A 532 -8.03 -27.32 -15.52
N VAL A 533 -9.20 -26.76 -15.29
CA VAL A 533 -10.19 -27.32 -14.34
C VAL A 533 -10.60 -28.72 -14.75
N ASP A 534 -10.71 -29.05 -16.04
CA ASP A 534 -11.08 -30.39 -16.50
C ASP A 534 -10.09 -31.47 -16.06
N SER A 535 -8.82 -31.15 -16.10
CA SER A 535 -7.73 -32.06 -15.69
C SER A 535 -7.42 -32.03 -14.19
N ASN A 536 -8.08 -31.15 -13.43
CA ASN A 536 -7.84 -31.03 -12.00
C ASN A 536 -8.21 -32.31 -11.27
N LYS A 537 -7.30 -32.76 -10.37
CA LYS A 537 -7.44 -34.08 -9.70
C LYS A 537 -8.15 -34.02 -8.36
N PHE A 538 -8.20 -32.86 -7.71
CA PHE A 538 -8.82 -32.76 -6.37
C PHE A 538 -10.28 -32.30 -6.43
N MET A 539 -10.74 -31.75 -7.54
CA MET A 539 -12.15 -31.39 -7.75
C MET A 539 -12.93 -32.57 -8.34
N ASP A 540 -14.09 -32.87 -7.78
CA ASP A 540 -15.09 -33.72 -8.41
C ASP A 540 -15.83 -32.97 -9.53
N ASP A 541 -16.62 -33.71 -10.33
CA ASP A 541 -17.28 -33.12 -11.50
C ASP A 541 -18.23 -31.98 -11.15
N THR A 542 -18.92 -32.03 -10.01
CA THR A 542 -19.84 -31.01 -9.53
C THR A 542 -19.03 -29.72 -9.19
N THR A 543 -17.91 -29.86 -8.49
CA THR A 543 -17.05 -28.75 -8.15
C THR A 543 -16.40 -28.14 -9.39
N LYS A 544 -15.95 -28.97 -10.35
CA LYS A 544 -15.41 -28.52 -11.64
C LYS A 544 -16.41 -27.66 -12.42
N GLN A 545 -17.67 -28.13 -12.52
CA GLN A 545 -18.72 -27.37 -13.21
C GLN A 545 -18.94 -25.99 -12.56
N ARG A 546 -19.00 -25.93 -11.22
CA ARG A 546 -19.16 -24.67 -10.49
C ARG A 546 -17.94 -23.76 -10.63
N ALA A 547 -16.72 -24.30 -10.57
CA ALA A 547 -15.49 -23.55 -10.79
C ALA A 547 -15.48 -22.90 -12.18
N LYS A 548 -15.83 -23.66 -13.22
CA LYS A 548 -15.91 -23.13 -14.60
C LYS A 548 -17.00 -22.06 -14.72
N ALA A 549 -18.17 -22.27 -14.15
CA ALA A 549 -19.25 -21.29 -14.15
C ALA A 549 -18.80 -19.97 -13.48
N LYS A 550 -18.10 -20.06 -12.34
CA LYS A 550 -17.58 -18.91 -11.63
C LYS A 550 -16.53 -18.16 -12.43
N LEU A 551 -15.55 -18.86 -13.04
CA LEU A 551 -14.53 -18.25 -13.87
C LEU A 551 -15.12 -17.60 -15.14
N THR A 552 -16.09 -18.25 -15.78
CA THR A 552 -16.78 -17.72 -16.96
C THR A 552 -17.59 -16.47 -16.62
N ALA A 553 -18.22 -16.43 -15.46
CA ALA A 553 -18.99 -15.27 -14.98
C ALA A 553 -18.10 -14.15 -14.42
N SER A 554 -16.81 -14.41 -14.18
CA SER A 554 -15.92 -13.38 -13.64
C SER A 554 -15.66 -12.26 -14.65
N THR A 555 -15.54 -11.05 -14.14
CA THR A 555 -15.26 -9.85 -14.94
C THR A 555 -13.84 -9.35 -14.67
N ASP A 556 -13.29 -8.58 -15.61
CA ASP A 556 -11.94 -8.04 -15.51
C ASP A 556 -11.99 -6.52 -15.65
N LYS A 557 -11.29 -5.81 -14.75
CA LYS A 557 -11.06 -4.37 -14.83
C LYS A 557 -9.60 -4.11 -15.09
N MET A 558 -9.31 -3.54 -16.26
CA MET A 558 -7.95 -3.26 -16.73
C MET A 558 -7.70 -1.76 -16.85
N GLY A 559 -6.63 -1.30 -16.24
CA GLY A 559 -6.12 0.05 -16.39
C GLY A 559 -6.88 1.08 -15.57
N TYR A 560 -8.02 1.55 -16.07
CA TYR A 560 -8.80 2.64 -15.47
C TYR A 560 -10.28 2.54 -15.87
N PRO A 561 -11.20 3.17 -15.11
CA PRO A 561 -12.61 3.31 -15.49
C PRO A 561 -12.76 4.15 -16.77
N ASP A 562 -13.63 3.75 -17.67
CA ASP A 562 -13.83 4.47 -18.95
C ASP A 562 -14.28 5.93 -18.76
N ILE A 563 -14.99 6.24 -17.67
CA ILE A 563 -15.39 7.60 -17.30
C ILE A 563 -14.21 8.56 -17.14
N TYR A 564 -13.00 8.05 -16.87
CA TYR A 564 -11.81 8.90 -16.69
C TYR A 564 -11.41 9.67 -17.94
N MET A 565 -11.84 9.22 -19.12
CA MET A 565 -11.58 9.92 -20.38
C MET A 565 -12.56 11.06 -20.64
N ASN A 566 -13.66 11.16 -19.87
CA ASN A 566 -14.66 12.21 -20.00
C ASN A 566 -14.57 13.20 -18.80
N ASP A 567 -14.15 14.42 -19.07
CA ASP A 567 -14.03 15.46 -18.05
C ASP A 567 -15.36 15.79 -17.38
N ALA A 568 -16.47 15.77 -18.12
CA ALA A 568 -17.78 16.10 -17.59
C ALA A 568 -18.26 15.07 -16.55
N ASP A 569 -17.96 13.79 -16.75
CA ASP A 569 -18.32 12.74 -15.80
C ASP A 569 -17.53 12.89 -14.48
N ILE A 570 -16.25 13.23 -14.56
CA ILE A 570 -15.43 13.49 -13.36
C ILE A 570 -15.87 14.78 -12.68
N ASP A 571 -16.17 15.84 -13.42
CA ASP A 571 -16.67 17.09 -12.86
C ASP A 571 -18.00 16.88 -12.12
N ASN A 572 -18.89 16.04 -12.64
CA ASN A 572 -20.15 15.69 -12.00
C ASN A 572 -19.96 14.96 -10.65
N ILE A 573 -18.94 14.09 -10.52
CA ILE A 573 -18.64 13.42 -9.25
C ILE A 573 -18.38 14.47 -8.16
N TYR A 574 -17.55 15.46 -8.48
CA TYR A 574 -17.05 16.43 -7.49
C TYR A 574 -17.74 17.80 -7.56
N GLN A 575 -18.85 17.95 -8.30
CA GLN A 575 -19.47 19.25 -8.52
C GLN A 575 -19.86 19.97 -7.22
N GLN A 576 -20.30 19.23 -6.21
CA GLN A 576 -20.80 19.78 -4.94
C GLN A 576 -19.68 20.16 -3.96
N ILE A 577 -18.45 19.74 -4.20
CA ILE A 577 -17.34 20.07 -3.31
C ILE A 577 -16.93 21.53 -3.53
N ASN A 578 -16.86 22.28 -2.44
CA ASN A 578 -16.31 23.63 -2.45
C ASN A 578 -14.87 23.60 -1.95
N ILE A 579 -13.91 24.01 -2.80
CA ILE A 579 -12.48 24.09 -2.47
C ILE A 579 -12.03 25.54 -2.56
N ASN A 580 -11.41 26.01 -1.49
CA ASN A 580 -10.74 27.31 -1.41
C ASN A 580 -9.23 27.12 -1.28
N ARG A 581 -8.46 27.59 -2.25
CA ARG A 581 -7.00 27.48 -2.26
C ARG A 581 -6.29 28.06 -1.01
N SER A 582 -6.94 28.92 -0.25
CA SER A 582 -6.38 29.63 0.90
C SER A 582 -6.90 29.14 2.26
N ASP A 583 -7.75 28.12 2.32
CA ASP A 583 -8.31 27.58 3.58
C ASP A 583 -8.31 26.06 3.57
N TYR A 584 -7.12 25.49 3.76
CA TYR A 584 -6.92 24.05 3.77
C TYR A 584 -7.83 23.33 4.79
N PHE A 585 -7.90 23.83 6.01
CA PHE A 585 -8.67 23.18 7.06
C PHE A 585 -10.17 23.15 6.75
N GLN A 586 -10.72 24.21 6.13
CA GLN A 586 -12.11 24.20 5.68
C GLN A 586 -12.32 23.23 4.51
N ASN A 587 -11.33 23.09 3.63
CA ASN A 587 -11.39 22.13 2.54
C ASN A 587 -11.54 20.68 3.06
N LEU A 588 -10.80 20.31 4.11
CA LEU A 588 -10.95 19.00 4.76
C LEU A 588 -12.37 18.77 5.27
N LEU A 589 -12.97 19.76 5.96
CA LEU A 589 -14.34 19.64 6.44
C LEU A 589 -15.37 19.56 5.31
N ASN A 590 -15.13 20.24 4.20
CA ASN A 590 -15.98 20.15 3.02
C ASN A 590 -15.90 18.77 2.35
N LEU A 591 -14.72 18.15 2.38
CA LEU A 591 -14.52 16.79 1.89
C LEU A 591 -15.20 15.76 2.80
N ASN A 592 -15.13 15.90 4.12
CA ASN A 592 -15.88 15.07 5.06
C ASN A 592 -17.39 15.12 4.78
N LEU A 593 -17.92 16.30 4.47
CA LEU A 593 -19.34 16.45 4.09
C LEU A 593 -19.66 15.72 2.78
N PHE A 594 -18.77 15.77 1.81
CA PHE A 594 -18.89 15.02 0.56
C PHE A 594 -18.91 13.51 0.81
N ASP A 595 -18.02 13.00 1.64
CA ASP A 595 -17.98 11.60 2.03
C ASP A 595 -19.27 11.15 2.71
N LYS A 596 -19.81 11.97 3.61
CA LYS A 596 -21.13 11.74 4.23
C LYS A 596 -22.24 11.57 3.19
N GLN A 597 -22.27 12.43 2.18
CA GLN A 597 -23.25 12.39 1.09
C GLN A 597 -23.06 11.14 0.21
N ASP A 598 -21.83 10.80 -0.13
CA ASP A 598 -21.51 9.61 -0.92
C ASP A 598 -21.87 8.31 -0.17
N TRP A 599 -21.58 8.21 1.12
CA TRP A 599 -21.95 7.06 1.93
C TRP A 599 -23.48 6.93 2.08
N THR A 600 -24.19 8.04 2.21
CA THR A 600 -25.67 8.05 2.23
C THR A 600 -26.21 7.54 0.91
N ARG A 601 -25.68 8.02 -0.20
CA ARG A 601 -26.07 7.55 -1.53
C ARG A 601 -25.77 6.06 -1.68
N ARG A 602 -24.60 5.58 -1.23
CA ARG A 602 -24.25 4.15 -1.31
C ARG A 602 -25.19 3.26 -0.50
N LEU A 603 -25.65 3.69 0.66
CA LEU A 603 -26.59 2.91 1.47
C LEU A 603 -27.93 2.70 0.75
N THR A 604 -28.37 3.70 0.00
CA THR A 604 -29.69 3.72 -0.65
C THR A 604 -29.68 3.19 -2.09
N THR A 605 -28.52 3.18 -2.74
CA THR A 605 -28.35 2.58 -4.07
C THR A 605 -27.82 1.16 -3.93
N GLY A 606 -28.21 0.24 -4.79
CA GLY A 606 -27.69 -1.11 -4.82
C GLY A 606 -26.16 -1.14 -5.00
N GLU A 607 -25.61 -2.34 -5.06
CA GLU A 607 -24.19 -2.50 -5.32
C GLU A 607 -23.83 -1.97 -6.72
N ASP A 608 -22.88 -1.06 -6.78
CA ASP A 608 -22.29 -0.58 -8.02
C ASP A 608 -20.98 -1.31 -8.30
N ARG A 609 -21.01 -2.32 -9.17
CA ARG A 609 -19.84 -3.09 -9.60
C ARG A 609 -19.00 -2.37 -10.66
N SER A 610 -19.47 -1.23 -11.20
CA SER A 610 -18.68 -0.40 -12.11
C SER A 610 -17.55 0.34 -11.36
N ARG A 611 -17.77 0.58 -10.08
CA ARG A 611 -16.80 1.26 -9.20
C ARG A 611 -15.50 0.48 -9.09
N TRP A 612 -14.38 1.19 -9.07
CA TRP A 612 -13.06 0.63 -8.80
C TRP A 612 -12.74 0.63 -7.30
N LEU A 613 -12.05 -0.42 -6.85
CA LEU A 613 -11.61 -0.57 -5.46
C LEU A 613 -10.24 0.04 -5.21
N TYR A 614 -9.43 0.13 -6.26
CA TYR A 614 -8.11 0.74 -6.26
C TYR A 614 -8.08 1.89 -7.23
N ASN A 615 -7.20 2.84 -6.98
CA ASN A 615 -6.97 3.95 -7.90
C ASN A 615 -6.25 3.46 -9.16
N SER A 616 -6.44 4.15 -10.28
CA SER A 616 -5.83 3.72 -11.55
C SER A 616 -4.31 3.73 -11.56
N TYR A 617 -3.68 4.48 -10.68
CA TYR A 617 -2.22 4.58 -10.53
C TYR A 617 -1.63 3.66 -9.45
N ASP A 618 -2.46 2.89 -8.75
CA ASP A 618 -2.00 1.92 -7.75
C ASP A 618 -1.15 0.82 -8.38
N THR A 619 -0.23 0.28 -7.59
CA THR A 619 0.65 -0.83 -7.98
C THR A 619 0.27 -2.15 -7.33
N THR A 620 -1.02 -2.31 -7.03
CA THR A 620 -1.61 -3.50 -6.43
C THR A 620 -2.74 -4.01 -7.29
N MET A 621 -2.75 -5.32 -7.59
CA MET A 621 -3.89 -5.97 -8.22
C MET A 621 -4.57 -6.94 -7.25
N THR A 622 -5.80 -7.34 -7.54
CA THR A 622 -6.52 -8.31 -6.72
C THR A 622 -7.60 -9.04 -7.51
N PHE A 623 -7.94 -10.24 -7.05
CA PHE A 623 -9.22 -10.87 -7.40
C PHE A 623 -10.20 -10.66 -6.23
N TYR A 624 -11.21 -9.86 -6.46
CA TYR A 624 -12.20 -9.53 -5.44
C TYR A 624 -13.36 -10.54 -5.49
N ASN A 625 -13.30 -11.54 -4.64
CA ASN A 625 -14.23 -12.67 -4.66
C ASN A 625 -15.70 -12.28 -4.49
N SER A 626 -16.00 -11.29 -3.65
CA SER A 626 -17.37 -10.83 -3.46
C SER A 626 -17.93 -10.09 -4.67
N TRP A 627 -17.10 -9.63 -5.61
CA TRP A 627 -17.55 -9.09 -6.91
C TRP A 627 -17.30 -10.07 -8.06
N ASN A 628 -16.63 -11.17 -7.80
CA ASN A 628 -16.15 -12.11 -8.79
C ASN A 628 -15.39 -11.39 -9.92
N GLN A 629 -14.41 -10.57 -9.54
CA GLN A 629 -13.77 -9.62 -10.43
C GLN A 629 -12.26 -9.54 -10.21
N LEU A 630 -11.49 -9.64 -11.31
CA LEU A 630 -10.08 -9.30 -11.34
C LEU A 630 -9.94 -7.78 -11.57
N LEU A 631 -9.07 -7.12 -10.82
CA LEU A 631 -8.78 -5.71 -10.95
C LEU A 631 -7.27 -5.48 -11.08
N VAL A 632 -6.86 -4.84 -12.18
CA VAL A 632 -5.47 -4.53 -12.53
C VAL A 632 -5.34 -3.05 -12.88
N PRO A 633 -4.82 -2.20 -11.97
CA PRO A 633 -4.66 -0.77 -12.25
C PRO A 633 -3.61 -0.46 -13.31
N ALA A 634 -3.76 0.68 -13.99
CA ALA A 634 -2.81 1.18 -14.97
C ALA A 634 -1.41 1.41 -14.40
N GLY A 635 -1.33 1.74 -13.10
CA GLY A 635 -0.07 1.91 -12.39
C GLY A 635 0.82 0.67 -12.38
N MET A 636 0.22 -0.54 -12.53
CA MET A 636 0.95 -1.79 -12.70
C MET A 636 1.27 -2.13 -14.15
N LEU A 637 0.48 -1.61 -15.10
CA LEU A 637 0.62 -1.91 -16.52
C LEU A 637 1.72 -1.06 -17.16
N GLN A 638 2.90 -1.07 -16.56
CA GLN A 638 4.09 -0.32 -16.93
C GLN A 638 5.33 -1.20 -16.82
N PHE A 639 6.38 -0.86 -17.60
CA PHE A 639 7.69 -1.49 -17.48
C PHE A 639 8.25 -1.30 -16.05
N PRO A 640 8.89 -2.33 -15.45
CA PRO A 640 9.30 -3.60 -16.05
C PRO A 640 8.25 -4.74 -15.91
N VAL A 641 7.09 -4.50 -15.34
CA VAL A 641 6.08 -5.54 -15.15
C VAL A 641 5.31 -5.82 -16.43
N TYR A 642 5.01 -4.78 -17.19
CA TYR A 642 4.26 -4.86 -18.42
C TYR A 642 4.54 -3.68 -19.37
N GLU A 643 4.54 -3.94 -20.65
CA GLU A 643 4.43 -2.93 -21.71
C GLU A 643 3.94 -3.65 -22.98
N TRP A 644 2.93 -3.11 -23.67
CA TRP A 644 2.29 -3.79 -24.80
C TRP A 644 3.25 -4.09 -25.97
N THR A 645 4.37 -3.38 -26.08
CA THR A 645 5.39 -3.56 -27.10
C THR A 645 6.41 -4.64 -26.77
N LEU A 646 6.43 -5.14 -25.53
CA LEU A 646 7.34 -6.22 -25.14
C LEU A 646 6.90 -7.55 -25.74
N PRO A 647 7.84 -8.48 -25.95
CA PRO A 647 7.50 -9.83 -26.40
C PRO A 647 6.49 -10.50 -25.48
N HIS A 648 5.60 -11.32 -26.03
CA HIS A 648 4.56 -11.97 -25.24
C HIS A 648 5.12 -12.94 -24.20
N TYR A 649 6.23 -13.65 -24.48
CA TYR A 649 6.86 -14.49 -23.45
C TYR A 649 7.30 -13.66 -22.22
N TYR A 650 7.70 -12.41 -22.42
CA TYR A 650 8.00 -11.51 -21.30
C TYR A 650 6.73 -11.10 -20.56
N ASN A 651 5.73 -10.58 -21.27
CA ASN A 651 4.48 -10.10 -20.66
C ASN A 651 3.67 -11.23 -20.00
N PHE A 652 3.64 -12.43 -20.59
CA PHE A 652 3.01 -13.60 -19.97
C PHE A 652 3.80 -14.11 -18.76
N GLY A 653 5.13 -14.04 -18.79
CA GLY A 653 5.98 -14.41 -17.66
C GLY A 653 5.78 -13.46 -16.47
N SER A 654 5.89 -12.17 -16.70
CA SER A 654 5.79 -11.13 -15.68
C SER A 654 4.33 -10.87 -15.26
N MET A 655 3.62 -10.04 -15.98
CA MET A 655 2.23 -9.66 -15.68
C MET A 655 1.28 -10.86 -15.73
N GLY A 656 1.48 -11.78 -16.70
CA GLY A 656 0.64 -12.97 -16.83
C GLY A 656 0.77 -13.91 -15.64
N GLY A 657 1.96 -14.10 -15.09
CA GLY A 657 2.18 -14.87 -13.87
C GLY A 657 1.40 -14.31 -12.69
N LEU A 658 1.41 -12.97 -12.52
CA LEU A 658 0.64 -12.27 -11.50
C LEU A 658 -0.87 -12.39 -11.72
N MET A 659 -1.35 -12.17 -12.95
CA MET A 659 -2.78 -12.34 -13.28
C MET A 659 -3.25 -13.78 -13.03
N GLY A 660 -2.43 -14.77 -13.39
CA GLY A 660 -2.71 -16.17 -13.13
C GLY A 660 -2.85 -16.47 -11.64
N HIS A 661 -1.94 -15.95 -10.82
CA HIS A 661 -1.99 -16.07 -9.37
C HIS A 661 -3.32 -15.56 -8.81
N TYR A 662 -3.71 -14.34 -9.15
CA TYR A 662 -4.95 -13.75 -8.65
C TYR A 662 -6.21 -14.43 -9.21
N LEU A 663 -6.19 -14.91 -10.45
CA LEU A 663 -7.31 -15.67 -11.00
C LEU A 663 -7.49 -17.04 -10.31
N VAL A 664 -6.41 -17.67 -9.85
CA VAL A 664 -6.51 -18.91 -9.05
C VAL A 664 -7.25 -18.64 -7.73
N HIS A 665 -7.08 -17.46 -7.12
CA HIS A 665 -7.85 -17.06 -5.93
C HIS A 665 -9.36 -16.95 -6.17
N ALA A 666 -9.83 -16.99 -7.41
CA ALA A 666 -11.26 -17.12 -7.71
C ALA A 666 -11.80 -18.48 -7.29
N ILE A 667 -10.97 -19.52 -7.31
CA ILE A 667 -11.41 -20.92 -7.15
C ILE A 667 -10.61 -21.72 -6.13
N ASP A 668 -9.70 -21.12 -5.36
CA ASP A 668 -9.03 -21.75 -4.22
C ASP A 668 -9.98 -21.85 -3.01
N ASN A 669 -9.44 -22.08 -1.80
CA ASN A 669 -10.27 -22.17 -0.59
C ASN A 669 -10.99 -20.87 -0.25
N TRP A 670 -10.37 -19.71 -0.56
CA TRP A 670 -11.01 -18.40 -0.38
C TRP A 670 -12.12 -18.21 -1.40
N GLY A 671 -11.82 -18.42 -2.69
CA GLY A 671 -12.79 -18.38 -3.75
C GLY A 671 -13.89 -19.41 -3.60
N GLY A 672 -13.57 -20.56 -3.01
CA GLY A 672 -14.52 -21.61 -2.62
C GLY A 672 -15.62 -21.19 -1.64
N SER A 673 -15.43 -20.01 -1.00
CA SER A 673 -16.42 -19.42 -0.09
C SER A 673 -17.36 -18.42 -0.75
N TYR A 674 -17.21 -18.12 -2.04
CA TYR A 674 -18.05 -17.17 -2.77
C TYR A 674 -18.47 -17.78 -4.11
N ASN A 675 -19.75 -17.77 -4.42
CA ASN A 675 -20.27 -18.28 -5.69
C ASN A 675 -20.01 -17.29 -6.85
N GLU A 676 -20.44 -17.65 -8.06
CA GLU A 676 -20.30 -16.84 -9.30
C GLU A 676 -20.92 -15.44 -9.22
N ASN A 677 -21.90 -15.27 -8.34
CA ASN A 677 -22.53 -13.95 -8.09
C ASN A 677 -21.83 -13.18 -6.96
N GLY A 678 -20.80 -13.74 -6.34
CA GLY A 678 -20.10 -13.14 -5.21
C GLY A 678 -20.86 -13.25 -3.88
N VAL A 679 -21.86 -14.11 -3.78
CA VAL A 679 -22.60 -14.40 -2.55
C VAL A 679 -21.78 -15.36 -1.70
N TYR A 680 -21.63 -15.02 -0.41
CA TYR A 680 -20.89 -15.85 0.53
C TYR A 680 -21.64 -17.16 0.81
N GLY A 681 -20.95 -18.27 0.65
CA GLY A 681 -21.44 -19.61 0.91
C GLY A 681 -20.55 -20.65 0.22
N LYS A 682 -20.18 -21.69 0.95
CA LYS A 682 -19.33 -22.76 0.41
C LYS A 682 -20.01 -23.46 -0.78
N TRP A 683 -19.30 -23.54 -1.89
CA TRP A 683 -19.78 -24.21 -3.09
C TRP A 683 -19.00 -25.47 -3.46
N TYR A 684 -17.85 -25.72 -2.84
CA TYR A 684 -17.16 -27.00 -2.95
C TYR A 684 -17.99 -28.13 -2.32
N THR A 685 -17.96 -29.28 -2.94
CA THR A 685 -18.49 -30.51 -2.30
C THR A 685 -17.61 -30.92 -1.12
N ASN A 686 -18.14 -31.72 -0.21
CA ASN A 686 -17.33 -32.24 0.90
C ASN A 686 -16.13 -33.05 0.39
N ALA A 687 -16.33 -33.87 -0.68
CA ALA A 687 -15.26 -34.67 -1.28
C ALA A 687 -14.13 -33.79 -1.82
N SER A 688 -14.46 -32.74 -2.59
CA SER A 688 -13.50 -31.80 -3.11
C SER A 688 -12.81 -31.01 -1.99
N THR A 689 -13.53 -30.64 -0.93
CA THR A 689 -12.95 -29.96 0.24
C THR A 689 -11.89 -30.84 0.92
N GLU A 690 -12.18 -32.13 1.14
CA GLU A 690 -11.20 -33.04 1.75
C GLU A 690 -9.99 -33.31 0.85
N ASN A 691 -10.18 -33.36 -0.46
CA ASN A 691 -9.07 -33.50 -1.40
C ASN A 691 -8.23 -32.21 -1.47
N TYR A 692 -8.86 -31.03 -1.42
CA TYR A 692 -8.17 -29.76 -1.37
C TYR A 692 -7.24 -29.67 -0.15
N LYS A 693 -7.68 -30.13 1.02
CA LYS A 693 -6.82 -30.20 2.23
C LYS A 693 -5.55 -31.02 2.02
N LYS A 694 -5.61 -32.08 1.20
CA LYS A 694 -4.40 -32.88 0.87
C LYS A 694 -3.43 -32.09 0.00
N VAL A 695 -3.94 -31.25 -0.91
CA VAL A 695 -3.13 -30.36 -1.73
C VAL A 695 -2.51 -29.28 -0.85
N GLU A 696 -3.30 -28.63 0.03
CA GLU A 696 -2.76 -27.67 1.01
C GLU A 696 -1.66 -28.31 1.88
N GLN A 697 -1.84 -29.55 2.33
CA GLN A 697 -0.80 -30.26 3.08
C GLN A 697 0.47 -30.49 2.25
N CYS A 698 0.37 -30.74 0.94
CA CYS A 698 1.52 -30.86 0.08
C CYS A 698 2.31 -29.55 0.00
N PHE A 699 1.62 -28.43 -0.23
CA PHE A 699 2.25 -27.11 -0.25
C PHE A 699 2.79 -26.72 1.13
N SER A 700 2.08 -27.03 2.22
CA SER A 700 2.60 -26.84 3.57
C SER A 700 3.97 -27.50 3.73
N VAL A 701 4.10 -28.77 3.35
CA VAL A 701 5.38 -29.50 3.43
C VAL A 701 6.45 -28.91 2.51
N ALA A 702 6.06 -28.41 1.32
CA ALA A 702 7.02 -27.78 0.39
C ALA A 702 7.65 -26.49 0.95
N TYR A 703 6.91 -25.75 1.75
CA TYR A 703 7.37 -24.53 2.41
C TYR A 703 7.93 -24.77 3.81
N ASP A 704 7.54 -25.86 4.49
CA ASP A 704 8.06 -26.17 5.83
C ASP A 704 9.57 -26.30 5.83
N ASN A 705 10.18 -25.84 6.91
CA ASN A 705 11.64 -25.89 7.13
C ASN A 705 12.50 -25.08 6.13
N LYS A 706 11.88 -24.29 5.26
CA LYS A 706 12.61 -23.25 4.54
C LYS A 706 13.08 -22.21 5.55
N THR A 707 14.25 -21.63 5.32
CA THR A 707 14.84 -20.65 6.21
C THR A 707 14.77 -19.27 5.59
N MET A 708 14.24 -18.31 6.34
CA MET A 708 14.29 -16.88 6.05
C MET A 708 15.51 -16.29 6.76
N GLY A 709 16.38 -15.59 6.07
CA GLY A 709 17.65 -15.06 6.57
C GLY A 709 18.86 -15.86 6.06
N PRO A 710 20.06 -15.67 6.66
CA PRO A 710 20.33 -14.98 7.93
C PRO A 710 20.30 -13.45 7.82
N TYR A 711 19.77 -12.78 8.83
CA TYR A 711 19.66 -11.32 8.92
C TYR A 711 20.52 -10.77 10.06
N LYS A 712 21.23 -9.66 9.81
CA LYS A 712 21.97 -8.95 10.85
C LYS A 712 21.00 -8.08 11.63
N VAL A 713 20.81 -8.39 12.91
CA VAL A 713 19.89 -7.67 13.78
C VAL A 713 20.71 -6.89 14.80
N VAL A 714 20.39 -5.61 14.97
CA VAL A 714 21.05 -4.76 15.97
C VAL A 714 20.86 -5.34 17.36
N GLY A 715 21.91 -5.36 18.14
CA GLY A 715 21.93 -5.95 19.49
C GLY A 715 22.07 -7.47 19.55
N GLN A 716 22.11 -8.17 18.41
CA GLN A 716 22.38 -9.61 18.36
C GLN A 716 23.82 -9.88 17.94
N SER A 717 24.48 -10.80 18.67
CA SER A 717 25.90 -11.17 18.40
C SER A 717 26.07 -12.02 17.13
N ALA A 718 25.02 -12.67 16.66
CA ALA A 718 25.01 -13.48 15.44
C ALA A 718 23.81 -13.18 14.57
N PRO A 719 23.93 -13.35 13.23
CA PRO A 719 22.79 -13.20 12.32
C PRO A 719 21.65 -14.17 12.70
N GLN A 720 20.42 -13.68 12.59
CA GLN A 720 19.21 -14.39 12.99
C GLN A 720 18.52 -15.00 11.78
N SER A 721 17.98 -16.20 11.94
CA SER A 721 17.17 -16.87 10.93
C SER A 721 15.83 -17.33 11.52
N VAL A 722 14.79 -17.34 10.69
CA VAL A 722 13.45 -17.77 11.09
C VAL A 722 13.00 -18.90 10.17
N LEU A 723 12.44 -19.95 10.73
CA LEU A 723 11.86 -21.04 9.94
C LEU A 723 10.48 -20.63 9.42
N VAL A 724 10.21 -21.00 8.18
CA VAL A 724 8.90 -20.82 7.56
C VAL A 724 7.90 -21.78 8.17
N ASN A 725 6.73 -21.28 8.55
CA ASN A 725 5.58 -22.10 8.87
C ASN A 725 4.80 -22.38 7.58
N GLY A 726 5.05 -23.49 6.92
CA GLY A 726 4.51 -23.82 5.61
C GLY A 726 2.97 -23.91 5.58
N ARG A 727 2.34 -24.29 6.70
CA ARG A 727 0.87 -24.31 6.78
C ARG A 727 0.25 -22.93 6.53
N ARG A 728 0.93 -21.87 6.94
CA ARG A 728 0.45 -20.50 6.76
C ARG A 728 0.49 -20.05 5.29
N PHE A 729 1.37 -20.65 4.50
CA PHE A 729 1.61 -20.26 3.11
C PHE A 729 1.09 -21.27 2.08
N ALA A 730 0.46 -22.34 2.51
CA ALA A 730 0.04 -23.43 1.62
C ALA A 730 -0.89 -22.95 0.50
N TRP A 731 -1.87 -22.12 0.84
CA TRP A 731 -2.84 -21.55 -0.11
C TRP A 731 -2.21 -20.55 -1.08
N GLU A 732 -1.32 -19.68 -0.61
CA GLU A 732 -0.55 -18.75 -1.46
C GLU A 732 0.39 -19.51 -2.38
N GLY A 733 1.09 -20.53 -1.87
CA GLY A 733 1.97 -21.37 -2.67
C GLY A 733 1.25 -22.11 -3.78
N LEU A 734 0.04 -22.58 -3.50
CA LEU A 734 -0.84 -23.18 -4.51
C LEU A 734 -1.22 -22.17 -5.58
N ALA A 735 -1.65 -20.96 -5.18
CA ALA A 735 -2.05 -19.91 -6.11
C ALA A 735 -0.88 -19.45 -6.99
N GLU A 736 0.30 -19.24 -6.40
CA GLU A 736 1.49 -18.83 -7.13
C GLU A 736 1.96 -19.88 -8.13
N THR A 737 2.15 -21.12 -7.66
CA THR A 737 2.61 -22.22 -8.53
C THR A 737 1.62 -22.50 -9.66
N SER A 738 0.32 -22.52 -9.34
CA SER A 738 -0.74 -22.69 -10.35
C SER A 738 -0.80 -21.52 -11.31
N GLY A 739 -0.71 -20.29 -10.80
CA GLY A 739 -0.78 -19.08 -11.61
C GLY A 739 0.32 -19.01 -12.67
N ILE A 740 1.57 -19.33 -12.28
CA ILE A 740 2.70 -19.40 -13.22
C ILE A 740 2.45 -20.48 -14.29
N ARG A 741 2.01 -21.67 -13.87
CA ARG A 741 1.70 -22.76 -14.81
C ARG A 741 0.61 -22.38 -15.80
N ILE A 742 -0.47 -21.74 -15.31
CA ILE A 742 -1.56 -21.27 -16.15
C ILE A 742 -1.11 -20.20 -17.12
N ALA A 743 -0.29 -19.24 -16.68
CA ALA A 743 0.28 -18.22 -17.55
C ALA A 743 1.17 -18.83 -18.64
N TYR A 744 1.96 -19.85 -18.29
CA TYR A 744 2.78 -20.56 -19.28
C TYR A 744 1.92 -21.33 -20.30
N LYS A 745 0.87 -22.04 -19.86
CA LYS A 745 -0.10 -22.69 -20.77
C LYS A 745 -0.78 -21.66 -21.67
N ALA A 746 -1.16 -20.52 -21.13
CA ALA A 746 -1.75 -19.41 -21.89
C ALA A 746 -0.80 -18.87 -22.95
N TYR A 747 0.48 -18.69 -22.61
CA TYR A 747 1.52 -18.30 -23.56
C TYR A 747 1.68 -19.35 -24.69
N LYS A 748 1.74 -20.64 -24.35
CA LYS A 748 1.83 -21.71 -25.35
C LYS A 748 0.60 -21.75 -26.26
N LYS A 749 -0.58 -21.49 -25.73
CA LYS A 749 -1.78 -21.35 -26.56
C LYS A 749 -1.70 -20.13 -27.48
N TRP A 750 -1.23 -19.00 -26.95
CA TRP A 750 -1.03 -17.79 -27.74
C TRP A 750 -0.07 -18.05 -28.93
N ILE A 751 1.05 -18.77 -28.69
CA ILE A 751 1.98 -19.18 -29.76
C ILE A 751 1.26 -20.06 -30.80
N ALA A 752 0.45 -21.01 -30.35
CA ALA A 752 -0.28 -21.89 -31.28
C ALA A 752 -1.23 -21.11 -32.21
N ASP A 753 -1.83 -20.04 -31.68
CA ASP A 753 -2.77 -19.20 -32.42
C ASP A 753 -2.07 -18.12 -33.29
N ASN A 754 -0.88 -17.62 -32.87
CA ASN A 754 -0.21 -16.46 -33.49
C ASN A 754 1.18 -16.76 -34.10
N GLY A 755 1.76 -17.91 -33.82
CA GLY A 755 3.12 -18.27 -34.23
C GLY A 755 4.18 -17.89 -33.18
N GLU A 756 5.38 -18.45 -33.34
CA GLU A 756 6.51 -18.19 -32.43
C GLU A 756 7.10 -16.81 -32.64
N GLU A 757 7.44 -16.16 -31.54
CA GLU A 757 8.15 -14.87 -31.53
C GLU A 757 9.67 -15.09 -31.65
N LYS A 758 10.34 -14.07 -32.19
CA LYS A 758 11.80 -14.05 -32.20
C LYS A 758 12.32 -13.85 -30.77
N PRO A 759 13.35 -14.61 -30.32
CA PRO A 759 13.95 -14.40 -29.02
C PRO A 759 14.62 -13.04 -28.92
N THR A 760 14.67 -12.48 -27.70
CA THR A 760 15.48 -11.29 -27.44
C THR A 760 16.98 -11.58 -27.64
N PRO A 761 17.79 -10.52 -27.87
CA PRO A 761 19.23 -10.67 -28.01
C PRO A 761 19.93 -10.88 -26.66
N THR A 762 19.34 -11.68 -25.80
CA THR A 762 19.96 -12.18 -24.56
C THR A 762 20.82 -13.40 -24.89
N PRO A 763 22.01 -13.55 -24.30
CA PRO A 763 22.87 -14.67 -24.61
C PRO A 763 22.18 -16.00 -24.32
N HIS A 764 21.83 -16.74 -25.37
CA HIS A 764 21.43 -18.14 -25.34
C HIS A 764 20.15 -18.54 -24.63
N TYR A 765 19.24 -17.58 -24.29
CA TYR A 765 17.95 -17.94 -23.72
C TYR A 765 16.89 -18.25 -24.76
N THR A 766 16.17 -19.35 -24.53
CA THR A 766 14.92 -19.63 -25.25
C THR A 766 13.79 -18.71 -24.78
N ASN A 767 12.72 -18.62 -25.56
CA ASN A 767 11.53 -17.87 -25.16
C ASN A 767 10.94 -18.40 -23.84
N ASP A 768 11.00 -19.73 -23.63
CA ASP A 768 10.53 -20.36 -22.36
C ASP A 768 11.41 -19.97 -21.17
N GLN A 769 12.73 -19.95 -21.34
CA GLN A 769 13.65 -19.48 -20.30
C GLN A 769 13.42 -18.00 -19.99
N SER A 770 13.20 -17.19 -21.03
CA SER A 770 12.90 -15.76 -20.87
C SER A 770 11.56 -15.52 -20.18
N PHE A 771 10.56 -16.39 -20.39
CA PHE A 771 9.29 -16.37 -19.63
C PHE A 771 9.52 -16.53 -18.13
N PHE A 772 10.23 -17.57 -17.72
CA PHE A 772 10.50 -17.80 -16.28
C PHE A 772 11.43 -16.75 -15.67
N LEU A 773 12.36 -16.23 -16.47
CA LEU A 773 13.23 -15.14 -16.03
C LEU A 773 12.41 -13.87 -15.76
N ALA A 774 11.51 -13.50 -16.67
CA ALA A 774 10.62 -12.36 -16.52
C ALA A 774 9.74 -12.50 -15.28
N PHE A 775 9.18 -13.69 -15.01
CA PHE A 775 8.45 -13.96 -13.79
C PHE A 775 9.32 -13.73 -12.54
N ALA A 776 10.50 -14.36 -12.46
CA ALA A 776 11.35 -14.24 -11.28
C ALA A 776 11.76 -12.79 -11.02
N GLN A 777 12.00 -12.03 -12.09
CA GLN A 777 12.40 -10.62 -11.98
C GLN A 777 11.30 -9.68 -11.48
N THR A 778 10.02 -10.05 -11.51
CA THR A 778 8.97 -9.31 -10.82
C THR A 778 9.10 -9.38 -9.30
N ASN A 779 9.86 -10.35 -8.80
CA ASN A 779 10.11 -10.60 -7.38
C ASN A 779 11.50 -10.11 -6.92
N CYS A 780 12.23 -9.34 -7.72
CA CYS A 780 13.51 -8.76 -7.30
C CYS A 780 13.29 -7.71 -6.21
N PHE A 781 14.15 -7.71 -5.21
CA PHE A 781 14.09 -6.77 -4.10
C PHE A 781 15.45 -6.42 -3.52
N THR A 782 15.53 -5.25 -2.91
CA THR A 782 16.55 -4.81 -1.96
C THR A 782 15.83 -4.43 -0.68
N ARG A 783 16.29 -4.91 0.47
CA ARG A 783 15.63 -4.64 1.76
C ARG A 783 16.67 -4.62 2.87
N THR A 784 16.46 -3.78 3.90
CA THR A 784 17.28 -3.80 5.10
C THR A 784 17.11 -5.13 5.85
N ASP A 785 18.16 -5.57 6.53
CA ASP A 785 18.08 -6.77 7.36
C ASP A 785 17.04 -6.63 8.48
N ALA A 786 16.90 -5.43 9.05
CA ALA A 786 15.90 -5.14 10.07
C ALA A 786 14.47 -5.37 9.59
N LEU A 787 14.11 -4.83 8.42
CA LEU A 787 12.77 -5.02 7.84
C LEU A 787 12.57 -6.47 7.39
N SER A 788 13.60 -7.11 6.85
CA SER A 788 13.55 -8.52 6.44
C SER A 788 13.31 -9.43 7.63
N TYR A 789 14.00 -9.16 8.76
CA TYR A 789 13.80 -9.89 10.02
C TYR A 789 12.39 -9.66 10.59
N TYR A 790 11.91 -8.42 10.59
CA TYR A 790 10.54 -8.12 10.98
C TYR A 790 9.52 -8.92 10.16
N TYR A 791 9.67 -8.94 8.83
CA TYR A 791 8.80 -9.75 7.96
C TYR A 791 8.87 -11.23 8.28
N ALA A 792 10.05 -11.76 8.55
CA ALA A 792 10.22 -13.14 8.96
C ALA A 792 9.53 -13.45 10.30
N GLN A 793 9.63 -12.56 11.29
CA GLN A 793 8.95 -12.70 12.59
C GLN A 793 7.42 -12.72 12.48
N VAL A 794 6.85 -11.89 11.60
CA VAL A 794 5.40 -11.90 11.34
C VAL A 794 5.00 -12.95 10.30
N GLN A 795 5.95 -13.82 9.91
CA GLN A 795 5.72 -14.88 8.93
C GLN A 795 5.21 -14.33 7.58
N ARG A 796 5.82 -13.25 7.09
CA ARG A 796 5.68 -12.80 5.72
C ARG A 796 6.77 -13.44 4.87
N LEU A 797 6.38 -14.22 3.88
CA LEU A 797 7.32 -14.98 3.06
C LEU A 797 8.14 -14.04 2.16
N PRO A 798 9.49 -14.10 2.21
CA PRO A 798 10.33 -13.32 1.32
C PRO A 798 10.21 -13.79 -0.14
N GLU A 799 10.44 -12.89 -1.05
CA GLU A 799 10.26 -13.05 -2.48
C GLU A 799 11.18 -14.15 -3.07
N ASP A 800 12.38 -14.33 -2.52
CA ASP A 800 13.33 -15.38 -2.93
C ASP A 800 12.84 -16.79 -2.54
N VAL A 801 12.37 -16.98 -1.32
CA VAL A 801 11.80 -18.26 -0.86
C VAL A 801 10.53 -18.58 -1.64
N ARG A 802 9.70 -17.59 -1.89
CA ARG A 802 8.46 -17.67 -2.64
C ARG A 802 8.73 -18.12 -4.08
N THR A 803 9.58 -17.39 -4.82
CA THR A 803 9.93 -17.67 -6.21
C THR A 803 10.59 -19.05 -6.37
N ASN A 804 11.60 -19.35 -5.55
CA ASN A 804 12.32 -20.62 -5.67
C ASN A 804 11.42 -21.80 -5.35
N THR A 805 10.59 -21.71 -4.33
CA THR A 805 9.70 -22.83 -3.98
C THR A 805 8.64 -23.08 -5.04
N ALA A 806 7.97 -22.03 -5.54
CA ALA A 806 6.96 -22.17 -6.59
C ALA A 806 7.54 -22.78 -7.88
N LEU A 807 8.66 -22.26 -8.37
CA LEU A 807 9.30 -22.75 -9.59
C LEU A 807 9.85 -24.17 -9.45
N SER A 808 10.38 -24.55 -8.27
CA SER A 808 10.90 -25.91 -8.04
C SER A 808 9.82 -27.00 -8.16
N LEU A 809 8.55 -26.60 -8.02
CA LEU A 809 7.39 -27.48 -8.14
C LEU A 809 6.86 -27.63 -9.58
N LEU A 810 7.38 -26.87 -10.55
CA LEU A 810 6.94 -26.86 -11.95
C LEU A 810 7.83 -27.70 -12.85
N ASP A 811 7.25 -28.66 -13.57
CA ASP A 811 7.97 -29.46 -14.56
C ASP A 811 8.39 -28.62 -15.75
N GLU A 812 7.56 -27.67 -16.15
CA GLU A 812 7.81 -26.74 -17.27
C GLU A 812 9.08 -25.90 -17.02
N PHE A 813 9.29 -25.44 -15.80
CA PHE A 813 10.51 -24.72 -15.40
C PHE A 813 11.73 -25.64 -15.43
N THR A 814 11.61 -26.83 -14.81
CA THR A 814 12.74 -27.77 -14.71
C THR A 814 13.19 -28.28 -16.06
N GLN A 815 12.27 -28.43 -17.02
CA GLN A 815 12.58 -28.76 -18.43
C GLN A 815 13.25 -27.57 -19.14
N ALA A 816 12.75 -26.33 -18.97
CA ALA A 816 13.33 -25.16 -19.63
C ALA A 816 14.79 -24.92 -19.23
N PHE A 817 15.14 -25.17 -17.96
CA PHE A 817 16.51 -24.98 -17.46
C PHE A 817 17.31 -26.28 -17.35
N ASN A 818 16.77 -27.44 -17.78
CA ASN A 818 17.41 -28.76 -17.69
C ASN A 818 17.88 -29.10 -16.25
N CYS A 819 17.08 -28.76 -15.24
CA CYS A 819 17.43 -29.00 -13.87
C CYS A 819 17.36 -30.47 -13.48
N PRO A 820 18.44 -31.07 -12.97
CA PRO A 820 18.46 -32.47 -12.56
C PRO A 820 17.40 -32.75 -11.49
N ALA A 821 16.80 -33.94 -11.54
CA ALA A 821 15.89 -34.38 -10.50
C ALA A 821 16.57 -34.38 -9.12
N GLY A 822 15.92 -33.79 -8.12
CA GLY A 822 16.48 -33.65 -6.78
C GLY A 822 17.43 -32.47 -6.56
N SER A 823 17.74 -31.67 -7.61
CA SER A 823 18.37 -30.36 -7.40
C SER A 823 17.44 -29.43 -6.61
N ALA A 824 17.99 -28.37 -6.02
CA ALA A 824 17.22 -27.43 -5.20
C ALA A 824 15.99 -26.84 -5.95
N MET A 825 16.14 -26.65 -7.27
CA MET A 825 15.10 -26.12 -8.13
C MET A 825 14.30 -27.20 -8.91
N ASN A 826 14.44 -28.48 -8.56
CA ASN A 826 13.65 -29.57 -9.11
C ASN A 826 13.24 -30.55 -8.00
N SER A 827 12.21 -30.20 -7.26
CA SER A 827 11.66 -31.01 -6.18
C SER A 827 11.23 -32.40 -6.68
N VAL A 828 11.65 -33.43 -5.96
CA VAL A 828 11.27 -34.83 -6.26
C VAL A 828 9.75 -35.02 -6.11
N LYS A 829 9.17 -34.36 -5.13
CA LYS A 829 7.72 -34.39 -4.90
C LYS A 829 7.09 -33.09 -5.40
N LYS A 830 6.31 -33.20 -6.47
CA LYS A 830 5.51 -32.10 -7.01
C LYS A 830 4.12 -32.11 -6.35
N CYS A 831 3.54 -30.94 -6.16
CA CYS A 831 2.18 -30.80 -5.66
C CYS A 831 1.20 -30.66 -6.83
N ASP A 832 -0.01 -31.19 -6.65
CA ASP A 832 -1.09 -30.97 -7.62
C ASP A 832 -1.46 -29.47 -7.65
N THR A 833 -1.71 -28.94 -8.85
CA THR A 833 -2.08 -27.55 -9.11
C THR A 833 -3.37 -27.46 -9.92
N PHE A 834 -3.86 -26.25 -10.13
CA PHE A 834 -4.95 -26.00 -11.09
C PHE A 834 -4.50 -26.15 -12.53
#